data_48b2c6310674b85659200066b62d6a53
#
_entry.id   48b2c6310674b85659200066b62d6a53
#
_cell.length_a   1.000
_cell.length_b   1.000
_cell.length_c   1.000
_cell.angle_alpha   90.00
_cell.angle_beta   90.00
_cell.angle_gamma   90.00
#
_symmetry.space_group_name_H-M   'P 1'
#
loop_
_entity.id
_entity.type
_entity.pdbx_description
1 polymer ?
#
loop_
_entity_poly.entity_id
_entity_poly.type
_entity_poly.pdbx_seq_one_letter_code
_entity_poly.pdbx_strand_id
1 'polypeptide(L)'
;MNKSSATIMAAALMLASSCTEIKQEGQGYEPIIGKQEITIKDGRLTPEALWAMGRIGSLSISPDGKKIAYTVAYYSVSENKSHHVIYVMNTDGKNNTLLTQTAWNESEPQWIKGGTKIAFLCNESGGSQIWEMNPDGTERRIISDFKGDIEGFSFSPDGKKILFISQIKYGQRTVDLYPDLPKASGIIVNDLMYKHWDEWVESIPHPFIADFNGNMMGAATDIMEGEPFEAPMKPFGGIEQLAWSNDSKQIAYTSRKKQGLAYAVSTDSDIYLYNIEKGTTLNLCKPNGKDEMKGYDTNPKFSPNGKYIAWQSMERDGYESDRNRLCIYNLDDGQKTFVTESFESGVDDYCWNNDSQSLYFVGVWHGTSMVYNANLNGDIKKLTDGMYDYGSVAMAGDKIITKRHSISAADEIYTLTPADGQVAQLSHENDHIFKQLNLGKVEERWTKTTDGKQMLSWVIYPVNFDANKKYPTLLFCEGGPQSPVSQFWSYRWNFQIMAANDYIIIAPNRRGLPGFGMEWLEQISGDYGGQCMKDYLSAIDDISKEPYVDTNRLGCVGASFGGFSVYWLAGHHDKRFKAFIAHDGIFNMEQQYLETEEMWFANWDMGGAYWDKNNATAQRTFANSPHRFVDKWDTPILCIHGEKDYRILASQGMSAFNAAVLRGVPAELLLYPDENHWVLKPQNGVLWQRTFFNWLDKWLK
;
A
#
# COMPACT_ATOMS: atom_id res chain seq x y z
N MET A 1 -66.62 -7.38 -35.47
CA MET A 1 -66.70 -8.36 -36.57
C MET A 1 -65.39 -9.11 -36.60
N ASN A 2 -65.45 -10.33 -36.15
CA ASN A 2 -64.97 -11.60 -36.70
C ASN A 2 -63.48 -11.71 -36.97
N LYS A 3 -62.79 -12.57 -36.14
CA LYS A 3 -62.53 -14.03 -36.40
C LYS A 3 -61.49 -14.17 -37.50
N SER A 4 -60.49 -14.98 -37.49
CA SER A 4 -60.24 -16.27 -36.81
C SER A 4 -58.87 -16.78 -37.25
N SER A 5 -58.27 -17.52 -36.39
CA SER A 5 -57.85 -18.93 -36.53
C SER A 5 -56.55 -19.20 -37.28
N ALA A 6 -55.62 -19.75 -36.60
CA ALA A 6 -55.31 -21.18 -36.38
C ALA A 6 -54.40 -21.72 -37.48
N THR A 7 -53.48 -22.64 -37.39
CA THR A 7 -53.30 -23.82 -36.56
C THR A 7 -52.02 -24.56 -37.02
N ILE A 8 -51.30 -25.21 -36.12
CA ILE A 8 -50.85 -26.64 -36.10
C ILE A 8 -49.51 -26.92 -36.81
N MET A 9 -48.58 -27.67 -36.33
CA MET A 9 -48.36 -28.91 -35.58
C MET A 9 -46.87 -29.21 -35.61
N ALA A 10 -46.19 -29.96 -34.83
CA ALA A 10 -46.33 -30.97 -33.82
C ALA A 10 -44.94 -31.36 -33.38
N ALA A 11 -44.75 -31.57 -32.17
CA ALA A 11 -44.57 -32.77 -31.38
C ALA A 11 -43.27 -33.58 -31.60
N ALA A 12 -42.47 -33.69 -30.58
CA ALA A 12 -41.81 -34.92 -30.13
C ALA A 12 -41.64 -34.91 -28.60
N LEU A 13 -42.37 -35.81 -27.95
CA LEU A 13 -42.21 -36.19 -26.57
C LEU A 13 -40.88 -36.91 -26.37
N MET A 14 -40.14 -36.61 -25.27
CA MET A 14 -39.46 -37.65 -24.48
C MET A 14 -39.58 -37.28 -23.01
N LEU A 15 -40.16 -38.24 -22.31
CA LEU A 15 -40.32 -38.29 -20.86
C LEU A 15 -38.94 -38.26 -20.16
N ALA A 16 -38.79 -37.41 -19.19
CA ALA A 16 -37.89 -37.64 -18.06
C ALA A 16 -38.59 -37.16 -16.79
N SER A 17 -38.69 -38.07 -15.88
CA SER A 17 -39.37 -38.05 -14.60
C SER A 17 -39.15 -36.77 -13.78
N SER A 18 -40.29 -36.24 -13.34
CA SER A 18 -40.37 -35.21 -12.29
C SER A 18 -39.90 -35.78 -10.95
N CYS A 19 -38.75 -35.29 -10.50
CA CYS A 19 -38.50 -35.14 -9.06
C CYS A 19 -38.79 -33.68 -8.70
N THR A 20 -39.92 -33.50 -8.06
CA THR A 20 -40.28 -32.23 -7.40
C THR A 20 -39.42 -32.14 -6.15
N GLU A 21 -38.25 -31.53 -6.22
CA GLU A 21 -37.55 -31.05 -5.04
C GLU A 21 -38.24 -29.79 -4.54
N ILE A 22 -38.81 -29.92 -3.36
CA ILE A 22 -39.25 -28.80 -2.52
C ILE A 22 -38.01 -28.00 -2.24
N LYS A 23 -37.88 -26.81 -2.86
CA LYS A 23 -36.91 -25.82 -2.46
C LYS A 23 -37.31 -25.36 -1.05
N GLN A 24 -36.68 -25.90 -0.02
CA GLN A 24 -36.46 -25.18 1.20
C GLN A 24 -35.57 -23.99 0.81
N GLU A 25 -36.04 -22.76 1.05
CA GLU A 25 -35.19 -21.60 1.16
C GLU A 25 -34.23 -21.81 2.34
N GLY A 26 -33.14 -22.52 2.09
CA GLY A 26 -31.99 -22.61 2.94
C GLY A 26 -31.16 -21.36 2.73
N GLN A 27 -30.75 -20.70 3.81
CA GLN A 27 -29.67 -19.72 3.80
C GLN A 27 -28.55 -20.23 2.89
N GLY A 28 -28.33 -19.52 1.79
CA GLY A 28 -27.32 -19.92 0.81
C GLY A 28 -25.95 -19.91 1.52
N TYR A 29 -25.32 -21.06 1.63
CA TYR A 29 -23.91 -21.15 1.99
C TYR A 29 -23.14 -20.42 0.89
N GLU A 30 -22.58 -19.23 1.22
CA GLU A 30 -21.59 -18.63 0.34
C GLU A 30 -20.39 -19.59 0.24
N PRO A 31 -19.86 -19.85 -0.97
CA PRO A 31 -18.70 -20.71 -1.11
C PRO A 31 -17.50 -20.08 -0.39
N ILE A 32 -16.80 -20.87 0.42
CA ILE A 32 -15.58 -20.44 1.10
C ILE A 32 -14.50 -20.26 0.02
N ILE A 33 -14.01 -19.02 -0.12
CA ILE A 33 -12.89 -18.70 -0.99
C ILE A 33 -11.61 -19.11 -0.25
N GLY A 34 -10.90 -20.07 -0.78
CA GLY A 34 -9.66 -20.59 -0.20
C GLY A 34 -8.52 -20.61 -1.21
N LYS A 35 -7.46 -21.31 -0.86
CA LYS A 35 -6.29 -21.51 -1.71
C LYS A 35 -6.68 -22.09 -3.06
N GLN A 36 -6.23 -21.43 -4.13
CA GLN A 36 -6.58 -21.83 -5.49
C GLN A 36 -5.56 -22.82 -6.05
N GLU A 37 -6.05 -23.96 -6.54
CA GLU A 37 -5.24 -24.91 -7.32
C GLU A 37 -5.44 -24.61 -8.81
N ILE A 38 -4.36 -24.19 -9.47
CA ILE A 38 -4.36 -23.88 -10.91
C ILE A 38 -3.33 -24.70 -11.65
N THR A 39 -3.56 -24.90 -12.96
CA THR A 39 -2.61 -25.54 -13.87
C THR A 39 -2.12 -24.55 -14.91
N ILE A 40 -0.80 -24.36 -14.98
CA ILE A 40 -0.12 -23.48 -15.95
C ILE A 40 0.52 -24.39 -17.00
N LYS A 41 0.03 -24.32 -18.25
CA LYS A 41 0.40 -25.27 -19.30
C LYS A 41 1.73 -24.94 -20.00
N ASP A 42 2.08 -23.66 -20.11
CA ASP A 42 3.22 -23.16 -20.90
C ASP A 42 4.30 -22.50 -20.03
N GLY A 43 4.13 -22.53 -18.72
CA GLY A 43 5.06 -21.94 -17.77
C GLY A 43 5.00 -20.40 -17.72
N ARG A 44 4.01 -19.76 -18.32
CA ARG A 44 3.89 -18.30 -18.36
C ARG A 44 2.93 -17.79 -17.28
N LEU A 45 3.32 -16.73 -16.59
CA LEU A 45 2.46 -16.05 -15.64
C LEU A 45 1.31 -15.36 -16.39
N THR A 46 0.08 -15.65 -15.99
CA THR A 46 -1.16 -15.05 -16.53
C THR A 46 -1.84 -14.18 -15.47
N PRO A 47 -2.78 -13.30 -15.85
CA PRO A 47 -3.58 -12.55 -14.88
C PRO A 47 -4.31 -13.44 -13.87
N GLU A 48 -4.87 -14.55 -14.33
CA GLU A 48 -5.59 -15.51 -13.50
C GLU A 48 -4.65 -16.21 -12.51
N ALA A 49 -3.43 -16.56 -12.94
CA ALA A 49 -2.41 -17.15 -12.08
C ALA A 49 -1.92 -16.15 -11.02
N LEU A 50 -1.76 -14.88 -11.39
CA LEU A 50 -1.39 -13.82 -10.47
C LEU A 50 -2.46 -13.60 -9.38
N TRP A 51 -3.76 -13.62 -9.76
CA TRP A 51 -4.86 -13.47 -8.82
C TRP A 51 -5.21 -14.73 -8.03
N ALA A 52 -4.72 -15.90 -8.45
CA ALA A 52 -4.85 -17.15 -7.69
C ALA A 52 -3.85 -17.26 -6.52
N MET A 53 -2.83 -16.39 -6.46
CA MET A 53 -1.85 -16.40 -5.39
C MET A 53 -2.45 -15.94 -4.06
N GLY A 54 -2.17 -16.67 -2.98
CA GLY A 54 -2.44 -16.25 -1.62
C GLY A 54 -1.52 -15.08 -1.22
N ARG A 55 -2.06 -14.09 -0.51
CA ARG A 55 -1.31 -12.90 -0.07
C ARG A 55 -1.17 -12.91 1.44
N ILE A 56 0.05 -13.09 1.92
CA ILE A 56 0.37 -13.10 3.35
C ILE A 56 0.23 -11.69 3.91
N GLY A 57 -0.60 -11.55 4.94
CA GLY A 57 -0.91 -10.26 5.60
C GLY A 57 -0.20 -10.07 6.93
N SER A 58 -0.97 -9.77 7.99
CA SER A 58 -0.49 -9.51 9.34
C SER A 58 0.12 -10.74 10.00
N LEU A 59 1.12 -10.50 10.87
CA LEU A 59 1.85 -11.52 11.63
C LEU A 59 1.75 -11.23 13.12
N SER A 60 1.61 -12.27 13.93
CA SER A 60 1.66 -12.18 15.40
C SER A 60 2.51 -13.31 15.98
N ILE A 61 3.50 -12.97 16.79
CA ILE A 61 4.40 -13.94 17.42
C ILE A 61 3.85 -14.31 18.80
N SER A 62 3.85 -15.60 19.11
CA SER A 62 3.44 -16.06 20.46
C SER A 62 4.41 -15.53 21.54
N PRO A 63 3.95 -15.28 22.78
CA PRO A 63 4.77 -14.73 23.86
C PRO A 63 6.04 -15.55 24.18
N ASP A 64 6.02 -16.86 23.92
CA ASP A 64 7.18 -17.76 24.10
C ASP A 64 8.11 -17.79 22.88
N GLY A 65 7.80 -17.02 21.81
CA GLY A 65 8.59 -16.94 20.58
C GLY A 65 8.57 -18.20 19.71
N LYS A 66 7.67 -19.16 19.95
CA LYS A 66 7.69 -20.49 19.29
C LYS A 66 6.67 -20.65 18.18
N LYS A 67 5.67 -19.78 18.10
CA LYS A 67 4.61 -19.86 17.09
C LYS A 67 4.37 -18.51 16.43
N ILE A 68 3.88 -18.57 15.20
CA ILE A 68 3.45 -17.42 14.40
C ILE A 68 2.00 -17.66 14.03
N ALA A 69 1.10 -16.72 14.37
CA ALA A 69 -0.22 -16.62 13.78
C ALA A 69 -0.14 -15.58 12.66
N TYR A 70 -0.74 -15.88 11.50
CA TYR A 70 -0.70 -14.98 10.36
C TYR A 70 -1.93 -15.10 9.48
N THR A 71 -2.22 -14.05 8.73
CA THR A 71 -3.34 -14.02 7.79
C THR A 71 -2.88 -14.33 6.37
N VAL A 72 -3.78 -14.94 5.60
CA VAL A 72 -3.66 -15.05 4.15
C VAL A 72 -4.96 -14.57 3.52
N ALA A 73 -4.85 -13.68 2.54
CA ALA A 73 -5.98 -13.28 1.71
C ALA A 73 -6.02 -14.11 0.43
N TYR A 74 -7.12 -14.77 0.19
CA TYR A 74 -7.43 -15.48 -1.06
C TYR A 74 -8.45 -14.71 -1.88
N TYR A 75 -8.39 -14.85 -3.18
CA TYR A 75 -9.23 -14.11 -4.12
C TYR A 75 -9.97 -15.05 -5.05
N SER A 76 -11.22 -14.74 -5.35
CA SER A 76 -12.01 -15.38 -6.39
C SER A 76 -12.34 -14.38 -7.48
N VAL A 77 -11.83 -14.62 -8.68
CA VAL A 77 -12.16 -13.79 -9.85
C VAL A 77 -13.63 -13.96 -10.22
N SER A 78 -14.19 -15.18 -10.14
CA SER A 78 -15.59 -15.44 -10.47
C SER A 78 -16.55 -14.74 -9.51
N GLU A 79 -16.27 -14.77 -8.20
CA GLU A 79 -17.08 -14.11 -7.17
C GLU A 79 -16.77 -12.60 -7.05
N ASN A 80 -15.66 -12.14 -7.64
CA ASN A 80 -15.12 -10.78 -7.50
C ASN A 80 -14.94 -10.35 -6.03
N LYS A 81 -14.50 -11.28 -5.20
CA LYS A 81 -14.37 -11.12 -3.74
C LYS A 81 -13.01 -11.62 -3.25
N SER A 82 -12.61 -11.15 -2.07
CA SER A 82 -11.51 -11.70 -1.27
C SER A 82 -12.02 -12.35 0.01
N HIS A 83 -11.24 -13.23 0.57
CA HIS A 83 -11.50 -13.88 1.84
C HIS A 83 -10.21 -13.99 2.65
N HIS A 84 -10.25 -13.54 3.89
CA HIS A 84 -9.11 -13.54 4.80
C HIS A 84 -9.25 -14.66 5.80
N VAL A 85 -8.19 -15.47 5.95
CA VAL A 85 -8.13 -16.60 6.87
C VAL A 85 -6.89 -16.53 7.75
N ILE A 86 -6.91 -17.26 8.88
CA ILE A 86 -5.80 -17.30 9.84
C ILE A 86 -5.13 -18.67 9.83
N TYR A 87 -3.81 -18.64 9.75
CA TYR A 87 -2.92 -19.80 9.90
C TYR A 87 -2.10 -19.68 11.18
N VAL A 88 -1.65 -20.81 11.71
CA VAL A 88 -0.62 -20.88 12.74
C VAL A 88 0.45 -21.87 12.30
N MET A 89 1.71 -21.51 12.50
CA MET A 89 2.87 -22.38 12.33
C MET A 89 3.88 -22.20 13.47
N ASN A 90 4.80 -23.14 13.60
CA ASN A 90 5.96 -22.97 14.46
C ASN A 90 7.00 -22.02 13.84
N THR A 91 7.83 -21.37 14.68
CA THR A 91 8.92 -20.50 14.20
C THR A 91 10.07 -21.25 13.50
N ASP A 92 9.97 -22.57 13.36
CA ASP A 92 10.83 -23.41 12.53
C ASP A 92 10.16 -23.81 11.18
N GLY A 93 8.99 -23.26 10.89
CA GLY A 93 8.20 -23.51 9.67
C GLY A 93 7.37 -24.81 9.70
N LYS A 94 7.45 -25.60 10.78
CA LYS A 94 6.67 -26.83 10.89
C LYS A 94 5.26 -26.59 11.44
N ASN A 95 4.39 -27.59 11.25
CA ASN A 95 3.03 -27.60 11.75
C ASN A 95 2.20 -26.40 11.29
N ASN A 96 2.37 -25.99 10.01
CA ASN A 96 1.56 -24.95 9.42
C ASN A 96 0.12 -25.41 9.23
N THR A 97 -0.83 -24.79 9.91
CA THR A 97 -2.23 -25.23 9.99
C THR A 97 -3.17 -24.05 9.76
N LEU A 98 -4.14 -24.24 8.85
CA LEU A 98 -5.27 -23.32 8.68
C LEU A 98 -6.21 -23.46 9.89
N LEU A 99 -6.43 -22.38 10.63
CA LEU A 99 -7.29 -22.38 11.82
C LEU A 99 -8.76 -22.06 11.50
N THR A 100 -8.99 -21.15 10.58
CA THR A 100 -10.33 -20.62 10.29
C THR A 100 -10.87 -21.22 8.99
N GLN A 101 -12.08 -21.77 9.04
CA GLN A 101 -12.77 -22.42 7.91
C GLN A 101 -14.21 -21.93 7.82
N THR A 102 -14.42 -20.63 7.98
CA THR A 102 -15.72 -19.97 7.87
C THR A 102 -15.81 -19.21 6.56
N ALA A 103 -17.00 -18.74 6.19
CA ALA A 103 -17.17 -17.84 5.04
C ALA A 103 -16.91 -16.35 5.39
N TRP A 104 -16.59 -16.06 6.64
CA TRP A 104 -16.38 -14.72 7.15
C TRP A 104 -14.90 -14.34 7.09
N ASN A 105 -14.62 -13.04 6.91
CA ASN A 105 -13.25 -12.53 6.99
C ASN A 105 -12.74 -12.55 8.42
N GLU A 106 -11.58 -13.15 8.62
CA GLU A 106 -10.88 -13.24 9.90
C GLU A 106 -9.47 -12.67 9.73
N SER A 107 -9.15 -11.63 10.51
CA SER A 107 -7.92 -10.85 10.34
C SER A 107 -7.34 -10.41 11.69
N GLU A 108 -6.17 -9.77 11.65
CA GLU A 108 -5.47 -9.20 12.80
C GLU A 108 -5.31 -10.16 13.99
N PRO A 109 -4.75 -11.38 13.79
CA PRO A 109 -4.57 -12.31 14.88
C PRO A 109 -3.60 -11.79 15.93
N GLN A 110 -3.95 -11.94 17.21
CA GLN A 110 -3.10 -11.60 18.35
C GLN A 110 -3.10 -12.71 19.38
N TRP A 111 -1.92 -13.08 19.86
CA TRP A 111 -1.81 -14.00 20.97
C TRP A 111 -2.21 -13.32 22.28
N ILE A 112 -3.10 -13.94 23.02
CA ILE A 112 -3.62 -13.44 24.31
C ILE A 112 -3.53 -14.52 25.39
N LYS A 113 -3.79 -14.12 26.65
CA LYS A 113 -3.80 -15.05 27.80
C LYS A 113 -2.52 -15.90 27.90
N GLY A 114 -1.35 -15.24 27.73
CA GLY A 114 -0.05 -15.91 27.79
C GLY A 114 0.19 -16.91 26.65
N GLY A 115 -0.46 -16.74 25.50
CA GLY A 115 -0.31 -17.63 24.34
C GLY A 115 -1.29 -18.81 24.30
N THR A 116 -2.26 -18.86 25.23
CA THR A 116 -3.26 -19.96 25.28
C THR A 116 -4.46 -19.72 24.38
N LYS A 117 -4.68 -18.50 23.93
CA LYS A 117 -5.74 -18.11 23.00
C LYS A 117 -5.19 -17.17 21.91
N ILE A 118 -5.92 -17.09 20.81
CA ILE A 118 -5.70 -16.12 19.73
C ILE A 118 -6.97 -15.27 19.62
N ALA A 119 -6.84 -13.95 19.75
CA ALA A 119 -7.89 -13.01 19.43
C ALA A 119 -7.73 -12.52 17.98
N PHE A 120 -8.84 -12.16 17.32
CA PHE A 120 -8.86 -11.73 15.93
C PHE A 120 -10.11 -10.91 15.62
N LEU A 121 -10.09 -10.15 14.53
CA LEU A 121 -11.27 -9.47 14.00
C LEU A 121 -12.07 -10.42 13.11
N CYS A 122 -13.40 -10.36 13.25
CA CYS A 122 -14.32 -11.11 12.38
C CYS A 122 -15.63 -10.36 12.19
N ASN A 123 -16.21 -10.42 10.98
CA ASN A 123 -17.44 -9.74 10.61
C ASN A 123 -18.70 -10.61 10.66
N GLU A 124 -18.65 -11.79 11.28
CA GLU A 124 -19.78 -12.75 11.40
C GLU A 124 -20.99 -12.17 12.13
N SER A 125 -20.78 -11.28 13.07
CA SER A 125 -21.86 -10.63 13.86
C SER A 125 -22.58 -9.48 13.14
N GLY A 126 -22.30 -9.24 11.85
CA GLY A 126 -22.88 -8.16 11.05
C GLY A 126 -22.05 -6.88 11.04
N GLY A 127 -20.94 -6.83 11.78
CA GLY A 127 -19.94 -5.80 11.83
C GLY A 127 -18.63 -6.38 12.34
N SER A 128 -17.52 -5.65 12.18
CA SER A 128 -16.21 -6.10 12.64
C SER A 128 -16.13 -6.05 14.17
N GLN A 129 -15.96 -7.23 14.79
CA GLN A 129 -15.86 -7.40 16.25
C GLN A 129 -14.66 -8.26 16.60
N ILE A 130 -14.25 -8.24 17.87
CA ILE A 130 -13.16 -9.06 18.39
C ILE A 130 -13.69 -10.43 18.79
N TRP A 131 -13.06 -11.45 18.29
CA TRP A 131 -13.31 -12.87 18.61
C TRP A 131 -12.07 -13.50 19.22
N GLU A 132 -12.21 -14.63 19.89
CA GLU A 132 -11.10 -15.46 20.35
C GLU A 132 -11.31 -16.93 20.00
N MET A 133 -10.21 -17.68 19.90
CA MET A 133 -10.21 -19.13 19.71
C MET A 133 -8.98 -19.76 20.36
N ASN A 134 -8.98 -21.08 20.51
CA ASN A 134 -7.78 -21.85 20.83
C ASN A 134 -6.76 -21.82 19.67
N PRO A 135 -5.47 -22.05 19.93
CA PRO A 135 -4.45 -22.14 18.87
C PRO A 135 -4.61 -23.33 17.91
N ASP A 136 -5.58 -24.21 18.15
CA ASP A 136 -5.98 -25.27 17.25
C ASP A 136 -7.29 -24.96 16.49
N GLY A 137 -7.81 -23.73 16.62
CA GLY A 137 -9.04 -23.27 15.97
C GLY A 137 -10.34 -23.62 16.70
N THR A 138 -10.28 -24.37 17.81
CA THR A 138 -11.45 -24.71 18.61
C THR A 138 -11.91 -23.60 19.55
N GLU A 139 -13.11 -23.72 20.15
CA GLU A 139 -13.68 -22.78 21.09
C GLU A 139 -13.78 -21.31 20.56
N ARG A 140 -14.08 -21.17 19.28
CA ARG A 140 -14.26 -19.87 18.62
C ARG A 140 -15.50 -19.17 19.20
N ARG A 141 -15.33 -17.92 19.68
CA ARG A 141 -16.42 -17.13 20.24
C ARG A 141 -16.14 -15.63 20.15
N ILE A 142 -17.18 -14.83 20.11
CA ILE A 142 -17.11 -13.37 20.21
C ILE A 142 -16.78 -12.94 21.64
N ILE A 143 -15.93 -11.91 21.76
CA ILE A 143 -15.53 -11.32 23.05
C ILE A 143 -15.75 -9.79 23.13
N SER A 144 -16.33 -9.19 22.10
CA SER A 144 -16.75 -7.78 22.11
C SER A 144 -18.21 -7.65 21.69
N ASP A 145 -18.86 -6.57 22.13
CA ASP A 145 -20.20 -6.15 21.74
C ASP A 145 -20.20 -4.61 21.66
N PHE A 146 -19.49 -4.08 20.65
CA PHE A 146 -19.36 -2.64 20.45
C PHE A 146 -20.34 -2.17 19.36
N LYS A 147 -20.93 -0.98 19.54
CA LYS A 147 -21.87 -0.39 18.58
C LYS A 147 -21.18 0.28 17.40
N GLY A 148 -20.30 -0.39 16.76
CA GLY A 148 -19.55 0.11 15.61
C GLY A 148 -18.56 -0.94 15.18
N ASP A 149 -17.91 -0.70 14.07
CA ASP A 149 -16.84 -1.57 13.61
C ASP A 149 -15.57 -1.32 14.41
N ILE A 150 -14.88 -2.38 14.77
CA ILE A 150 -13.53 -2.36 15.32
C ILE A 150 -12.56 -2.54 14.15
N GLU A 151 -11.73 -1.53 13.91
CA GLU A 151 -10.81 -1.49 12.76
C GLU A 151 -9.42 -2.05 13.08
N GLY A 152 -9.08 -2.12 14.36
CA GLY A 152 -7.84 -2.66 14.88
C GLY A 152 -7.89 -2.73 16.39
N PHE A 153 -7.13 -3.61 17.02
CA PHE A 153 -7.13 -3.75 18.48
C PHE A 153 -5.80 -4.25 19.01
N SER A 154 -5.56 -4.03 20.31
CA SER A 154 -4.45 -4.66 21.04
C SER A 154 -4.81 -4.82 22.52
N PHE A 155 -4.34 -5.92 23.12
CA PHE A 155 -4.51 -6.15 24.55
C PHE A 155 -3.39 -5.47 25.34
N SER A 156 -3.74 -4.97 26.54
CA SER A 156 -2.72 -4.51 27.48
C SER A 156 -1.79 -5.66 27.89
N PRO A 157 -0.51 -5.41 28.20
CA PRO A 157 0.43 -6.44 28.61
C PRO A 157 -0.05 -7.31 29.78
N ASP A 158 -0.84 -6.75 30.71
CA ASP A 158 -1.45 -7.49 31.84
C ASP A 158 -2.72 -8.26 31.47
N GLY A 159 -3.19 -8.12 30.21
CA GLY A 159 -4.35 -8.79 29.67
C GLY A 159 -5.71 -8.31 30.24
N LYS A 160 -5.76 -7.17 30.93
CA LYS A 160 -6.97 -6.68 31.61
C LYS A 160 -7.72 -5.59 30.85
N LYS A 161 -7.12 -5.05 29.79
CA LYS A 161 -7.73 -4.01 28.97
C LYS A 161 -7.52 -4.32 27.48
N ILE A 162 -8.43 -3.77 26.68
CA ILE A 162 -8.36 -3.77 25.22
C ILE A 162 -8.31 -2.31 24.77
N LEU A 163 -7.32 -2.00 23.93
CA LEU A 163 -7.22 -0.78 23.14
C LEU A 163 -7.72 -1.13 21.73
N PHE A 164 -8.59 -0.30 21.15
CA PHE A 164 -9.09 -0.54 19.81
C PHE A 164 -9.43 0.76 19.09
N ILE A 165 -9.56 0.68 17.77
CA ILE A 165 -9.87 1.80 16.88
C ILE A 165 -11.31 1.65 16.42
N SER A 166 -12.06 2.74 16.44
CA SER A 166 -13.37 2.83 15.81
C SER A 166 -13.67 4.24 15.34
N GLN A 167 -14.60 4.37 14.41
CA GLN A 167 -14.98 5.64 13.81
C GLN A 167 -15.93 6.42 14.73
N ILE A 168 -15.68 7.71 14.85
CA ILE A 168 -16.62 8.68 15.43
C ILE A 168 -17.14 9.62 14.35
N LYS A 169 -18.32 10.18 14.54
CA LYS A 169 -18.89 11.18 13.63
C LYS A 169 -18.01 12.44 13.62
N TYR A 170 -17.71 12.92 12.42
CA TYR A 170 -16.94 14.15 12.21
C TYR A 170 -17.78 15.21 11.47
N GLY A 171 -17.73 16.46 11.95
CA GLY A 171 -18.41 17.58 11.34
C GLY A 171 -19.95 17.50 11.37
N GLN A 172 -20.58 18.33 10.56
CA GLN A 172 -22.04 18.39 10.41
C GLN A 172 -22.44 17.96 8.99
N ARG A 173 -23.34 17.00 8.89
CA ARG A 173 -23.93 16.62 7.60
C ARG A 173 -25.06 17.59 7.24
N THR A 174 -25.44 17.63 5.97
CA THR A 174 -26.53 18.48 5.49
C THR A 174 -27.84 18.24 6.26
N VAL A 175 -28.14 16.98 6.61
CA VAL A 175 -29.32 16.63 7.42
C VAL A 175 -29.25 17.15 8.87
N ASP A 176 -28.06 17.36 9.41
CA ASP A 176 -27.89 17.95 10.75
C ASP A 176 -28.15 19.46 10.71
N LEU A 177 -27.85 20.12 9.59
CA LEU A 177 -28.13 21.55 9.37
C LEU A 177 -29.57 21.82 8.97
N TYR A 178 -30.16 20.92 8.19
CA TYR A 178 -31.56 21.02 7.68
C TYR A 178 -32.30 19.71 7.94
N PRO A 179 -32.73 19.49 9.21
CA PRO A 179 -33.40 18.24 9.60
C PRO A 179 -34.80 18.06 8.97
N ASP A 180 -35.39 19.12 8.44
CA ASP A 180 -36.63 19.10 7.66
C ASP A 180 -36.45 18.59 6.22
N LEU A 181 -35.19 18.40 5.73
CA LEU A 181 -34.84 17.91 4.41
C LEU A 181 -34.10 16.55 4.44
N PRO A 182 -34.65 15.49 5.06
CA PRO A 182 -33.91 14.24 5.30
C PRO A 182 -33.56 13.45 4.04
N LYS A 183 -34.12 13.83 2.87
CA LYS A 183 -33.84 13.22 1.56
C LYS A 183 -32.92 14.07 0.69
N ALA A 184 -32.44 15.20 1.17
CA ALA A 184 -31.50 16.03 0.43
C ALA A 184 -30.15 15.30 0.31
N SER A 185 -29.60 15.23 -0.89
CA SER A 185 -28.30 14.58 -1.19
C SER A 185 -27.16 15.58 -1.36
N GLY A 186 -27.45 16.89 -1.27
CA GLY A 186 -26.42 17.93 -1.39
C GLY A 186 -25.46 17.89 -0.19
N ILE A 187 -24.18 18.04 -0.44
CA ILE A 187 -23.13 18.12 0.59
C ILE A 187 -22.68 19.58 0.70
N ILE A 188 -22.73 20.14 1.92
CA ILE A 188 -22.27 21.52 2.20
C ILE A 188 -20.89 21.44 2.79
N VAL A 189 -19.92 22.05 2.10
CA VAL A 189 -18.51 22.11 2.51
C VAL A 189 -18.12 23.57 2.67
N ASN A 190 -17.43 23.91 3.74
CA ASN A 190 -16.99 25.27 4.05
C ASN A 190 -15.48 25.34 4.43
N ASP A 191 -14.77 24.21 4.44
CA ASP A 191 -13.33 24.15 4.69
C ASP A 191 -12.73 22.93 3.95
N LEU A 192 -11.39 22.78 3.99
CA LEU A 192 -10.68 21.66 3.34
C LEU A 192 -10.74 20.38 4.16
N MET A 193 -10.16 19.30 3.60
CA MET A 193 -10.21 17.92 4.10
C MET A 193 -11.63 17.36 4.17
N TYR A 194 -12.46 17.74 3.19
CA TYR A 194 -13.78 17.13 2.99
C TYR A 194 -13.72 15.79 2.24
N LYS A 195 -12.58 15.50 1.60
CA LYS A 195 -12.22 14.21 0.98
C LYS A 195 -10.87 13.76 1.50
N HIS A 196 -10.67 12.46 1.64
CA HIS A 196 -9.38 11.87 1.96
C HIS A 196 -9.24 10.49 1.31
N TRP A 197 -8.23 10.31 0.50
CA TRP A 197 -7.92 9.12 -0.29
C TRP A 197 -9.04 8.72 -1.27
N ASP A 198 -10.06 7.99 -0.82
CA ASP A 198 -11.20 7.50 -1.63
C ASP A 198 -12.56 7.72 -0.95
N GLU A 199 -12.59 8.47 0.15
CA GLU A 199 -13.76 8.70 0.98
C GLU A 199 -14.09 10.20 1.13
N TRP A 200 -15.39 10.51 1.29
CA TRP A 200 -15.83 11.76 1.87
C TRP A 200 -15.69 11.69 3.38
N VAL A 201 -15.13 12.73 4.02
CA VAL A 201 -14.83 12.72 5.46
C VAL A 201 -16.09 13.04 6.25
N GLU A 202 -16.82 12.02 6.68
CA GLU A 202 -17.99 12.10 7.56
C GLU A 202 -17.72 11.50 8.94
N SER A 203 -16.62 10.79 9.10
CA SER A 203 -16.12 10.19 10.35
C SER A 203 -14.60 10.25 10.39
N ILE A 204 -14.06 10.14 11.60
CA ILE A 204 -12.63 10.02 11.86
C ILE A 204 -12.37 8.88 12.86
N PRO A 205 -11.23 8.18 12.77
CA PRO A 205 -10.89 7.16 13.74
C PRO A 205 -10.47 7.77 15.08
N HIS A 206 -10.93 7.14 16.17
CA HIS A 206 -10.48 7.42 17.55
C HIS A 206 -10.03 6.13 18.23
N PRO A 207 -9.06 6.22 19.17
CA PRO A 207 -8.67 5.11 20.02
C PRO A 207 -9.60 5.02 21.24
N PHE A 208 -10.08 3.81 21.48
CA PHE A 208 -10.94 3.47 22.61
C PHE A 208 -10.24 2.49 23.55
N ILE A 209 -10.51 2.56 24.83
CA ILE A 209 -10.12 1.55 25.81
C ILE A 209 -11.34 0.95 26.49
N ALA A 210 -11.25 -0.35 26.80
CA ALA A 210 -12.27 -1.05 27.59
C ALA A 210 -11.60 -2.04 28.54
N ASP A 211 -12.20 -2.27 29.71
CA ASP A 211 -11.78 -3.35 30.59
C ASP A 211 -12.10 -4.72 29.96
N PHE A 212 -11.25 -5.69 30.20
CA PHE A 212 -11.47 -7.07 29.79
C PHE A 212 -11.42 -8.00 31.00
N ASN A 213 -12.55 -8.66 31.31
CA ASN A 213 -12.67 -9.52 32.47
C ASN A 213 -12.19 -10.95 32.24
N GLY A 214 -11.48 -11.21 31.13
CA GLY A 214 -11.03 -12.54 30.71
C GLY A 214 -12.05 -13.31 29.86
N ASN A 215 -13.28 -12.80 29.76
CA ASN A 215 -14.38 -13.44 29.02
C ASN A 215 -15.03 -12.48 28.00
N MET A 216 -15.29 -11.26 28.37
CA MET A 216 -15.97 -10.27 27.54
C MET A 216 -15.40 -8.87 27.80
N MET A 217 -15.34 -8.06 26.74
CA MET A 217 -15.02 -6.65 26.78
C MET A 217 -16.12 -5.86 27.51
N GLY A 218 -15.72 -4.97 28.39
CA GLY A 218 -16.61 -4.05 29.10
C GLY A 218 -17.00 -2.82 28.28
N ALA A 219 -17.57 -1.83 28.97
CA ALA A 219 -17.90 -0.54 28.35
C ALA A 219 -16.62 0.16 27.84
N ALA A 220 -16.70 0.70 26.64
CA ALA A 220 -15.59 1.42 26.01
C ALA A 220 -15.56 2.89 26.39
N THR A 221 -14.37 3.44 26.52
CA THR A 221 -14.11 4.87 26.74
C THR A 221 -13.24 5.38 25.59
N ASP A 222 -13.68 6.43 24.93
CA ASP A 222 -12.89 7.18 23.93
C ASP A 222 -11.83 8.00 24.68
N ILE A 223 -10.54 7.74 24.41
CA ILE A 223 -9.45 8.44 25.10
C ILE A 223 -9.19 9.86 24.52
N MET A 224 -9.86 10.18 23.41
CA MET A 224 -9.83 11.50 22.77
C MET A 224 -11.23 12.15 22.75
N GLU A 225 -12.13 11.76 23.67
CA GLU A 225 -13.50 12.27 23.69
C GLU A 225 -13.55 13.79 23.59
N GLY A 226 -14.33 14.29 22.62
CA GLY A 226 -14.49 15.72 22.35
C GLY A 226 -13.38 16.35 21.51
N GLU A 227 -12.33 15.62 21.16
CA GLU A 227 -11.31 16.10 20.25
C GLU A 227 -11.73 15.84 18.80
N PRO A 228 -11.64 16.84 17.89
CA PRO A 228 -11.99 16.68 16.49
C PRO A 228 -10.78 16.28 15.63
N PHE A 229 -9.92 15.41 16.14
CA PHE A 229 -8.67 14.99 15.49
C PHE A 229 -8.64 13.48 15.34
N GLU A 230 -8.07 13.00 14.25
CA GLU A 230 -7.93 11.57 14.00
C GLU A 230 -6.75 10.94 14.77
N ALA A 231 -6.95 9.74 15.23
CA ALA A 231 -5.91 8.83 15.67
C ALA A 231 -6.39 7.37 15.54
N PRO A 232 -5.73 6.51 14.76
CA PRO A 232 -4.53 6.77 13.95
C PRO A 232 -4.78 7.71 12.75
N MET A 233 -3.73 8.10 12.07
CA MET A 233 -3.84 9.01 10.91
C MET A 233 -4.29 8.27 9.66
N LYS A 234 -5.27 8.82 8.98
CA LYS A 234 -5.65 8.41 7.62
C LYS A 234 -4.56 8.81 6.59
N PRO A 235 -4.47 8.14 5.41
CA PRO A 235 -5.34 7.05 4.95
C PRO A 235 -4.89 5.66 5.40
N PHE A 236 -3.64 5.47 5.84
CA PHE A 236 -3.04 4.15 5.99
C PHE A 236 -2.70 3.77 7.44
N GLY A 237 -2.87 4.67 8.39
CA GLY A 237 -2.60 4.40 9.80
C GLY A 237 -3.61 3.44 10.41
N GLY A 238 -3.11 2.47 11.20
CA GLY A 238 -3.87 1.48 11.92
C GLY A 238 -3.38 1.31 13.36
N ILE A 239 -3.56 0.11 13.90
CA ILE A 239 -3.20 -0.20 15.29
C ILE A 239 -1.69 -0.08 15.58
N GLU A 240 -0.84 -0.13 14.55
CA GLU A 240 0.60 0.10 14.66
C GLU A 240 0.95 1.53 15.10
N GLN A 241 0.04 2.47 14.95
CA GLN A 241 0.19 3.84 15.43
C GLN A 241 -0.19 4.03 16.90
N LEU A 242 -0.54 2.95 17.60
CA LEU A 242 -0.90 2.93 19.01
C LEU A 242 -0.07 1.86 19.74
N ALA A 243 0.44 2.19 20.94
CA ALA A 243 1.27 1.26 21.72
C ALA A 243 0.97 1.35 23.22
N TRP A 244 0.87 0.18 23.86
CA TRP A 244 0.80 0.05 25.31
C TRP A 244 2.16 0.23 25.96
N SER A 245 2.20 0.93 27.10
CA SER A 245 3.34 0.82 28.01
C SER A 245 3.40 -0.56 28.66
N ASN A 246 4.63 -1.02 29.00
CA ASN A 246 4.84 -2.37 29.55
C ASN A 246 4.10 -2.61 30.88
N ASP A 247 3.82 -1.55 31.64
CA ASP A 247 3.09 -1.60 32.90
C ASP A 247 1.55 -1.46 32.73
N SER A 248 1.07 -1.40 31.47
CA SER A 248 -0.35 -1.27 31.11
C SER A 248 -1.02 0.03 31.60
N LYS A 249 -0.26 1.08 31.93
CA LYS A 249 -0.81 2.33 32.49
C LYS A 249 -0.86 3.49 31.51
N GLN A 250 -0.16 3.37 30.39
CA GLN A 250 -0.09 4.44 29.40
C GLN A 250 -0.29 3.88 27.99
N ILE A 251 -0.75 4.76 27.10
CA ILE A 251 -0.90 4.50 25.67
C ILE A 251 -0.15 5.61 24.93
N ALA A 252 0.80 5.23 24.09
CA ALA A 252 1.38 6.13 23.11
C ALA A 252 0.56 6.04 21.81
N TYR A 253 0.24 7.18 21.20
CA TYR A 253 -0.50 7.20 19.93
C TYR A 253 -0.04 8.34 19.03
N THR A 254 -0.20 8.13 17.73
CA THR A 254 0.07 9.12 16.68
C THR A 254 -1.19 9.92 16.38
N SER A 255 -1.06 11.25 16.28
CA SER A 255 -2.14 12.11 15.79
C SER A 255 -1.59 13.39 15.17
N ARG A 256 -2.26 13.89 14.14
CA ARG A 256 -2.06 15.23 13.61
C ARG A 256 -3.20 16.13 14.09
N LYS A 257 -3.00 16.81 15.23
CA LYS A 257 -4.05 17.62 15.87
C LYS A 257 -4.23 18.96 15.14
N LYS A 258 -4.67 18.87 13.89
CA LYS A 258 -5.02 20.00 13.01
C LYS A 258 -6.35 19.73 12.33
N GLN A 259 -7.00 20.78 11.83
CA GLN A 259 -8.28 20.71 11.10
C GLN A 259 -8.26 21.61 9.86
N GLY A 260 -9.14 21.30 8.90
CA GLY A 260 -9.41 22.15 7.76
C GLY A 260 -8.17 22.47 6.94
N LEU A 261 -8.00 23.74 6.56
CA LEU A 261 -6.84 24.21 5.83
C LEU A 261 -5.51 23.87 6.53
N ALA A 262 -5.43 23.98 7.86
CA ALA A 262 -4.21 23.67 8.59
C ALA A 262 -3.81 22.19 8.49
N TYR A 263 -4.78 21.30 8.44
CA TYR A 263 -4.53 19.88 8.19
C TYR A 263 -4.09 19.65 6.73
N ALA A 264 -4.79 20.26 5.77
CA ALA A 264 -4.59 20.02 4.34
C ALA A 264 -3.19 20.41 3.84
N VAL A 265 -2.50 21.32 4.50
CA VAL A 265 -1.19 21.84 4.07
C VAL A 265 -0.02 21.37 4.94
N SER A 266 -0.24 20.49 5.90
CA SER A 266 0.76 20.07 6.89
C SER A 266 0.87 18.57 7.01
N THR A 267 2.08 18.06 7.18
CA THR A 267 2.38 16.67 7.56
C THR A 267 2.78 16.51 9.03
N ASP A 268 2.72 17.60 9.81
CA ASP A 268 3.18 17.66 11.18
C ASP A 268 2.25 16.86 12.13
N SER A 269 2.64 15.63 12.41
CA SER A 269 2.03 14.75 13.40
C SER A 269 2.95 14.55 14.59
N ASP A 270 2.39 14.26 15.73
CA ASP A 270 3.11 14.08 16.98
C ASP A 270 2.80 12.74 17.65
N ILE A 271 3.70 12.31 18.53
CA ILE A 271 3.48 11.19 19.45
C ILE A 271 2.94 11.72 20.77
N TYR A 272 1.75 11.26 21.13
CA TYR A 272 1.06 11.59 22.37
C TYR A 272 1.12 10.42 23.34
N LEU A 273 1.34 10.72 24.63
CA LEU A 273 1.38 9.74 25.70
C LEU A 273 0.19 9.98 26.65
N TYR A 274 -0.82 9.13 26.58
CA TYR A 274 -2.01 9.17 27.42
C TYR A 274 -1.80 8.35 28.69
N ASN A 275 -2.04 8.98 29.87
CA ASN A 275 -2.02 8.29 31.16
C ASN A 275 -3.45 7.88 31.54
N ILE A 276 -3.70 6.59 31.67
CA ILE A 276 -5.04 6.03 31.88
C ILE A 276 -5.63 6.43 33.22
N GLU A 277 -4.82 6.41 34.29
CA GLU A 277 -5.30 6.72 35.63
C GLU A 277 -5.64 8.20 35.79
N LYS A 278 -4.82 9.09 35.22
CA LYS A 278 -4.96 10.54 35.34
C LYS A 278 -5.90 11.14 34.29
N GLY A 279 -6.16 10.42 33.17
CA GLY A 279 -6.88 10.95 32.04
C GLY A 279 -6.18 12.15 31.38
N THR A 280 -4.84 12.17 31.39
CA THR A 280 -4.04 13.28 30.86
C THR A 280 -3.13 12.85 29.73
N THR A 281 -2.93 13.73 28.75
CA THR A 281 -2.10 13.49 27.58
C THR A 281 -0.90 14.44 27.57
N LEU A 282 0.29 13.89 27.24
CA LEU A 282 1.54 14.63 27.03
C LEU A 282 1.97 14.49 25.57
N ASN A 283 2.30 15.58 24.92
CA ASN A 283 2.93 15.56 23.60
C ASN A 283 4.46 15.33 23.75
N LEU A 284 4.98 14.20 23.27
CA LEU A 284 6.40 13.85 23.42
C LEU A 284 7.28 14.59 22.41
N CYS A 285 6.73 14.98 21.26
CA CYS A 285 7.47 15.74 20.24
C CYS A 285 7.67 17.20 20.67
N LYS A 286 6.68 17.77 21.38
CA LYS A 286 6.63 19.18 21.77
C LYS A 286 6.28 19.36 23.27
N PRO A 287 7.04 18.76 24.20
CA PRO A 287 6.64 18.70 25.61
C PRO A 287 6.53 20.06 26.29
N ASN A 288 7.20 21.09 25.76
CA ASN A 288 7.18 22.47 26.27
C ASN A 288 6.41 23.42 25.35
N GLY A 289 5.61 22.90 24.42
CA GLY A 289 4.89 23.71 23.42
C GLY A 289 5.79 24.41 22.41
N LYS A 290 7.09 24.04 22.35
CA LYS A 290 8.00 24.52 21.32
C LYS A 290 7.90 23.63 20.09
N ASP A 291 7.90 24.25 18.94
CA ASP A 291 7.82 23.58 17.64
C ASP A 291 9.21 23.03 17.24
N GLU A 292 9.62 21.95 17.90
CA GLU A 292 10.94 21.33 17.74
C GLU A 292 10.97 20.21 16.69
N MET A 293 9.82 19.54 16.45
CA MET A 293 9.64 18.45 15.49
C MET A 293 8.45 18.79 14.59
N LYS A 294 8.59 18.67 13.27
CA LYS A 294 7.66 19.26 12.32
C LYS A 294 7.18 18.33 11.20
N GLY A 295 7.74 17.17 11.05
CA GLY A 295 7.34 16.22 10.03
C GLY A 295 6.37 15.18 10.57
N TYR A 296 6.25 14.08 9.85
CA TYR A 296 5.56 12.91 10.38
C TYR A 296 6.36 12.30 11.53
N ASP A 297 5.71 12.18 12.69
CA ASP A 297 6.15 11.37 13.82
C ASP A 297 5.10 10.27 14.01
N THR A 298 5.46 8.98 13.79
CA THR A 298 4.51 7.87 13.67
C THR A 298 5.02 6.59 14.30
N ASN A 299 4.11 5.62 14.52
CA ASN A 299 4.42 4.23 14.88
C ASN A 299 5.24 4.08 16.15
N PRO A 300 4.76 4.59 17.31
CA PRO A 300 5.49 4.50 18.57
C PRO A 300 5.59 3.05 19.07
N LYS A 301 6.77 2.65 19.58
CA LYS A 301 7.00 1.33 20.20
C LYS A 301 7.82 1.48 21.48
N PHE A 302 7.29 1.01 22.61
CA PHE A 302 8.04 0.97 23.87
C PHE A 302 9.16 -0.06 23.81
N SER A 303 10.29 0.26 24.44
CA SER A 303 11.37 -0.70 24.61
C SER A 303 10.97 -1.81 25.59
N PRO A 304 11.50 -3.05 25.47
CA PRO A 304 11.18 -4.16 26.38
C PRO A 304 11.42 -3.85 27.88
N ASN A 305 12.41 -3.01 28.21
CA ASN A 305 12.68 -2.59 29.59
C ASN A 305 11.81 -1.42 30.08
N GLY A 306 10.94 -0.86 29.22
CA GLY A 306 10.03 0.23 29.54
C GLY A 306 10.68 1.60 29.76
N LYS A 307 11.98 1.78 29.41
CA LYS A 307 12.70 3.05 29.62
C LYS A 307 12.60 4.01 28.43
N TYR A 308 12.33 3.49 27.26
CA TYR A 308 12.34 4.25 26.02
C TYR A 308 11.05 4.06 25.23
N ILE A 309 10.71 5.08 24.43
CA ILE A 309 9.79 4.97 23.31
C ILE A 309 10.58 5.31 22.05
N ALA A 310 10.52 4.45 21.03
CA ALA A 310 11.01 4.76 19.71
C ALA A 310 9.85 5.10 18.79
N TRP A 311 10.11 5.90 17.74
CA TRP A 311 9.16 6.15 16.66
C TRP A 311 9.88 6.54 15.37
N GLN A 312 9.18 6.43 14.24
CA GLN A 312 9.63 6.94 12.95
C GLN A 312 9.38 8.45 12.88
N SER A 313 10.39 9.23 12.49
CA SER A 313 10.34 10.69 12.51
C SER A 313 10.89 11.29 11.23
N MET A 314 10.07 12.06 10.54
CA MET A 314 10.48 12.94 9.46
C MET A 314 10.81 14.35 10.00
N GLU A 315 11.64 15.09 9.27
CA GLU A 315 12.13 16.38 9.76
C GLU A 315 11.27 17.57 9.34
N ARG A 316 10.69 17.52 8.12
CA ARG A 316 10.12 18.70 7.46
C ARG A 316 8.61 18.63 7.33
N ASP A 317 7.91 19.69 7.77
CA ASP A 317 6.48 19.82 7.57
C ASP A 317 6.14 20.04 6.08
N GLY A 318 5.11 19.33 5.61
CA GLY A 318 4.63 19.36 4.24
C GLY A 318 5.38 18.43 3.27
N TYR A 319 6.52 17.86 3.67
CA TYR A 319 7.27 16.92 2.86
C TYR A 319 6.95 15.46 3.23
N GLU A 320 5.90 14.90 2.63
CA GLU A 320 5.43 13.53 2.94
C GLU A 320 6.43 12.43 2.60
N SER A 321 7.39 12.72 1.73
CA SER A 321 8.41 11.77 1.28
C SER A 321 9.79 12.03 1.89
N ASP A 322 9.86 12.82 2.96
CA ASP A 322 11.08 12.96 3.73
C ASP A 322 11.52 11.60 4.31
N ARG A 323 12.77 11.45 4.66
CA ARG A 323 13.22 10.18 5.22
C ARG A 323 12.70 9.96 6.64
N ASN A 324 12.19 8.78 6.92
CA ASN A 324 11.90 8.33 8.28
C ASN A 324 13.21 7.99 9.00
N ARG A 325 13.49 8.70 10.09
CA ARG A 325 14.58 8.36 11.03
C ARG A 325 13.98 7.68 12.26
N LEU A 326 14.72 6.84 12.95
CA LEU A 326 14.31 6.33 14.25
C LEU A 326 14.72 7.32 15.35
N CYS A 327 13.73 7.92 16.00
CA CYS A 327 13.86 8.73 17.19
C CYS A 327 13.63 7.86 18.42
N ILE A 328 14.52 7.94 19.40
CA ILE A 328 14.38 7.30 20.71
C ILE A 328 14.20 8.39 21.76
N TYR A 329 13.12 8.30 22.52
CA TYR A 329 12.78 9.17 23.64
C TYR A 329 13.02 8.43 24.95
N ASN A 330 13.86 8.99 25.82
CA ASN A 330 14.09 8.46 27.17
C ASN A 330 12.98 8.99 28.11
N LEU A 331 12.21 8.08 28.69
CA LEU A 331 11.08 8.41 29.56
C LEU A 331 11.48 9.03 30.91
N ASP A 332 12.73 8.82 31.35
CA ASP A 332 13.22 9.33 32.65
C ASP A 332 13.60 10.82 32.57
N ASP A 333 14.22 11.27 31.48
CA ASP A 333 14.76 12.63 31.36
C ASP A 333 14.24 13.42 30.16
N GLY A 334 13.47 12.78 29.26
CA GLY A 334 12.88 13.41 28.07
C GLY A 334 13.88 13.65 26.94
N GLN A 335 15.09 13.08 26.98
CA GLN A 335 16.10 13.21 25.94
C GLN A 335 15.67 12.45 24.69
N LYS A 336 15.86 13.08 23.50
CA LYS A 336 15.65 12.47 22.18
C LYS A 336 16.98 12.19 21.51
N THR A 337 17.09 11.02 20.87
CA THR A 337 18.26 10.61 20.08
C THR A 337 17.82 9.99 18.76
N PHE A 338 18.38 10.44 17.64
CA PHE A 338 18.13 9.86 16.32
C PHE A 338 19.21 8.82 15.98
N VAL A 339 18.85 7.54 16.13
CA VAL A 339 19.83 6.44 16.00
C VAL A 339 20.08 6.00 14.56
N THR A 340 19.30 6.50 13.60
CA THR A 340 19.51 6.23 12.17
C THR A 340 19.89 7.48 11.37
N GLU A 341 20.45 8.51 12.03
CA GLU A 341 20.83 9.77 11.36
C GLU A 341 21.84 9.57 10.23
N SER A 342 22.77 8.59 10.39
CA SER A 342 23.78 8.27 9.38
C SER A 342 23.25 7.41 8.22
N PHE A 343 22.01 6.91 8.28
CA PHE A 343 21.39 6.14 7.20
C PHE A 343 20.71 7.10 6.22
N GLU A 344 21.28 7.26 5.05
CA GLU A 344 20.79 8.22 4.03
C GLU A 344 19.58 7.73 3.24
N SER A 345 18.70 6.97 3.88
CA SER A 345 17.40 6.55 3.37
C SER A 345 16.39 6.45 4.52
N GLY A 346 15.13 6.14 4.20
CA GLY A 346 14.08 5.97 5.19
C GLY A 346 14.10 4.61 5.88
N VAL A 347 13.54 4.57 7.08
CA VAL A 347 13.19 3.35 7.82
C VAL A 347 11.74 2.99 7.51
N ASP A 348 11.50 1.80 6.95
CA ASP A 348 10.17 1.37 6.52
C ASP A 348 9.40 0.65 7.64
N ASP A 349 10.08 -0.22 8.40
CA ASP A 349 9.56 -0.88 9.60
C ASP A 349 10.70 -1.15 10.59
N TYR A 350 10.37 -1.34 11.87
CA TYR A 350 11.36 -1.58 12.89
C TYR A 350 10.80 -2.35 14.10
N CYS A 351 11.69 -2.97 14.88
CA CYS A 351 11.38 -3.53 16.20
C CYS A 351 12.55 -3.37 17.17
N TRP A 352 12.26 -3.34 18.46
CA TRP A 352 13.27 -3.37 19.50
C TRP A 352 13.92 -4.75 19.60
N ASN A 353 15.22 -4.79 19.81
CA ASN A 353 15.89 -5.99 20.35
C ASN A 353 15.45 -6.22 21.81
N ASN A 354 15.36 -7.49 22.21
CA ASN A 354 14.91 -7.88 23.55
C ASN A 354 15.75 -7.30 24.69
N ASP A 355 17.01 -6.96 24.45
CA ASP A 355 17.91 -6.33 25.42
C ASP A 355 17.68 -4.82 25.60
N SER A 356 16.84 -4.21 24.76
CA SER A 356 16.59 -2.77 24.72
C SER A 356 17.83 -1.89 24.43
N GLN A 357 18.89 -2.47 23.85
CA GLN A 357 20.13 -1.76 23.53
C GLN A 357 20.28 -1.45 22.04
N SER A 358 19.40 -2.01 21.22
CA SER A 358 19.39 -1.80 19.78
C SER A 358 18.01 -2.03 19.19
N LEU A 359 17.85 -1.61 17.92
CA LEU A 359 16.66 -1.86 17.13
C LEU A 359 17.07 -2.57 15.84
N TYR A 360 16.17 -3.40 15.34
CA TYR A 360 16.25 -3.93 13.98
C TYR A 360 15.29 -3.12 13.10
N PHE A 361 15.70 -2.80 11.88
CA PHE A 361 14.85 -2.05 10.97
C PHE A 361 15.03 -2.51 9.51
N VAL A 362 14.03 -2.23 8.71
CA VAL A 362 14.04 -2.39 7.25
C VAL A 362 14.25 -1.02 6.62
N GLY A 363 15.09 -0.97 5.60
CA GLY A 363 15.29 0.24 4.81
C GLY A 363 15.82 -0.06 3.41
N VAL A 364 15.41 0.77 2.44
CA VAL A 364 15.82 0.63 1.05
C VAL A 364 17.21 1.23 0.82
N TRP A 365 18.07 0.48 0.10
CA TRP A 365 19.35 0.98 -0.38
C TRP A 365 19.72 0.30 -1.70
N HIS A 366 20.03 1.10 -2.72
CA HIS A 366 20.36 0.65 -4.07
C HIS A 366 19.34 -0.36 -4.64
N GLY A 367 18.04 -0.03 -4.54
CA GLY A 367 16.97 -0.82 -5.14
C GLY A 367 16.67 -2.16 -4.46
N THR A 368 17.10 -2.34 -3.22
CA THR A 368 16.76 -3.49 -2.36
C THR A 368 16.42 -3.04 -0.95
N SER A 369 15.41 -3.63 -0.32
CA SER A 369 15.05 -3.34 1.08
C SER A 369 15.64 -4.42 1.99
N MET A 370 16.59 -4.03 2.85
CA MET A 370 17.37 -4.95 3.68
C MET A 370 17.09 -4.74 5.16
N VAL A 371 17.44 -5.74 5.97
CA VAL A 371 17.37 -5.66 7.43
C VAL A 371 18.69 -5.15 7.97
N TYR A 372 18.60 -4.18 8.88
CA TYR A 372 19.72 -3.55 9.58
C TYR A 372 19.53 -3.63 11.10
N ASN A 373 20.61 -3.45 11.83
CA ASN A 373 20.61 -3.21 13.27
C ASN A 373 21.18 -1.83 13.55
N ALA A 374 20.54 -1.04 14.41
CA ALA A 374 21.04 0.23 14.92
C ALA A 374 21.12 0.15 16.45
N ASN A 375 22.28 0.44 17.04
CA ASN A 375 22.41 0.54 18.49
C ASN A 375 22.04 1.94 19.00
N LEU A 376 21.94 2.11 20.31
CA LEU A 376 21.58 3.39 20.93
C LEU A 376 22.60 4.53 20.67
N ASN A 377 23.81 4.20 20.22
CA ASN A 377 24.84 5.19 19.85
C ASN A 377 24.77 5.61 18.38
N GLY A 378 23.88 4.99 17.59
CA GLY A 378 23.73 5.28 16.16
C GLY A 378 24.66 4.50 15.24
N ASP A 379 25.35 3.45 15.75
CA ASP A 379 26.11 2.54 14.89
C ASP A 379 25.14 1.61 14.15
N ILE A 380 25.26 1.54 12.83
CA ILE A 380 24.37 0.77 11.95
C ILE A 380 25.14 -0.38 11.31
N LYS A 381 24.54 -1.58 11.37
CA LYS A 381 25.07 -2.79 10.74
C LYS A 381 24.01 -3.39 9.81
N LYS A 382 24.35 -3.63 8.54
CA LYS A 382 23.54 -4.40 7.61
C LYS A 382 23.59 -5.89 7.96
N LEU A 383 22.43 -6.56 8.01
CA LEU A 383 22.31 -7.98 8.40
C LEU A 383 22.01 -8.91 7.25
N THR A 384 21.41 -8.42 6.18
CA THR A 384 20.98 -9.24 5.03
C THR A 384 21.52 -8.69 3.72
N ASP A 385 21.66 -9.57 2.72
CA ASP A 385 22.11 -9.26 1.37
C ASP A 385 21.25 -9.97 0.33
N GLY A 386 21.45 -9.62 -0.95
CA GLY A 386 20.80 -10.26 -2.10
C GLY A 386 19.80 -9.35 -2.79
N MET A 387 19.15 -9.90 -3.83
CA MET A 387 18.15 -9.20 -4.64
C MET A 387 16.75 -9.49 -4.07
N TYR A 388 16.44 -8.89 -2.94
CA TYR A 388 15.20 -9.08 -2.19
C TYR A 388 14.71 -7.78 -1.59
N ASP A 389 13.42 -7.76 -1.24
CA ASP A 389 12.83 -6.78 -0.33
C ASP A 389 12.32 -7.49 0.91
N TYR A 390 12.82 -7.07 2.08
CA TYR A 390 12.26 -7.44 3.38
C TYR A 390 11.20 -6.40 3.74
N GLY A 391 10.01 -6.85 4.14
CA GLY A 391 8.86 -5.96 4.34
C GLY A 391 8.55 -5.63 5.80
N SER A 392 8.99 -6.44 6.74
CA SER A 392 8.68 -6.25 8.17
C SER A 392 9.69 -6.96 9.05
N VAL A 393 9.73 -6.59 10.33
CA VAL A 393 10.59 -7.24 11.34
C VAL A 393 9.85 -7.39 12.67
N ALA A 394 9.94 -8.59 13.28
CA ALA A 394 9.40 -8.87 14.62
C ALA A 394 10.28 -9.87 15.35
N MET A 395 10.53 -9.67 16.65
CA MET A 395 11.34 -10.59 17.46
C MET A 395 10.57 -11.86 17.81
N ALA A 396 11.23 -13.01 17.67
CA ALA A 396 10.79 -14.32 18.13
C ALA A 396 11.92 -15.02 18.88
N GLY A 397 11.99 -14.82 20.18
CA GLY A 397 13.15 -15.24 20.98
C GLY A 397 14.42 -14.48 20.55
N ASP A 398 15.42 -15.21 20.08
CA ASP A 398 16.70 -14.67 19.58
C ASP A 398 16.73 -14.47 18.06
N LYS A 399 15.60 -14.69 17.37
CA LYS A 399 15.46 -14.58 15.92
C LYS A 399 14.51 -13.45 15.55
N ILE A 400 14.61 -13.00 14.29
CA ILE A 400 13.69 -12.07 13.67
C ILE A 400 12.80 -12.87 12.72
N ILE A 401 11.49 -12.66 12.79
CA ILE A 401 10.52 -13.08 11.78
C ILE A 401 10.29 -11.90 10.85
N THR A 402 10.31 -12.16 9.56
CA THR A 402 10.19 -11.14 8.51
C THR A 402 9.42 -11.68 7.31
N LYS A 403 8.78 -10.81 6.54
CA LYS A 403 8.29 -11.12 5.20
C LYS A 403 9.37 -10.76 4.18
N ARG A 404 9.47 -11.53 3.11
CA ARG A 404 10.40 -11.27 2.03
C ARG A 404 9.79 -11.63 0.68
N HIS A 405 10.01 -10.76 -0.29
CA HIS A 405 9.65 -10.96 -1.69
C HIS A 405 10.79 -10.53 -2.62
N SER A 406 10.58 -10.70 -3.92
CA SER A 406 11.43 -10.13 -4.97
C SER A 406 10.61 -9.92 -6.24
N ILE A 407 11.19 -9.30 -7.25
CA ILE A 407 10.59 -9.22 -8.61
C ILE A 407 10.19 -10.62 -9.12
N SER A 408 10.79 -11.69 -8.60
CA SER A 408 10.58 -13.08 -9.02
C SER A 408 9.89 -13.97 -7.99
N ALA A 409 9.38 -13.41 -6.90
CA ALA A 409 8.72 -14.18 -5.82
C ALA A 409 7.75 -13.31 -5.02
N ALA A 410 6.53 -13.79 -4.79
CA ALA A 410 5.58 -13.17 -3.88
C ALA A 410 6.05 -13.30 -2.41
N ASP A 411 5.40 -12.55 -1.50
CA ASP A 411 5.70 -12.62 -0.07
C ASP A 411 5.61 -14.02 0.50
N GLU A 412 6.67 -14.39 1.23
CA GLU A 412 6.71 -15.54 2.13
C GLU A 412 7.30 -15.12 3.49
N ILE A 413 7.05 -15.91 4.52
CA ILE A 413 7.57 -15.68 5.86
C ILE A 413 8.94 -16.34 6.00
N TYR A 414 9.88 -15.59 6.57
CA TYR A 414 11.25 -16.01 6.80
C TYR A 414 11.65 -15.79 8.26
N THR A 415 12.62 -16.56 8.70
CA THR A 415 13.37 -16.27 9.92
C THR A 415 14.77 -15.79 9.56
N LEU A 416 15.26 -14.80 10.31
CA LEU A 416 16.62 -14.28 10.25
C LEU A 416 17.29 -14.45 11.61
N THR A 417 18.48 -15.01 11.63
CA THR A 417 19.34 -15.08 12.84
C THR A 417 20.27 -13.87 12.85
N PRO A 418 20.09 -12.89 13.75
CA PRO A 418 20.88 -11.64 13.73
C PRO A 418 22.37 -11.83 13.94
N ALA A 419 22.78 -12.90 14.65
CA ALA A 419 24.16 -13.17 14.99
C ALA A 419 25.06 -13.45 13.78
N ASP A 420 24.54 -14.16 12.78
CA ASP A 420 25.29 -14.62 11.61
C ASP A 420 24.62 -14.26 10.25
N GLY A 421 23.46 -13.63 10.29
CA GLY A 421 22.71 -13.22 9.08
C GLY A 421 22.03 -14.38 8.34
N GLN A 422 21.97 -15.58 8.93
CA GLN A 422 21.31 -16.72 8.28
C GLN A 422 19.81 -16.50 8.14
N VAL A 423 19.28 -16.75 6.94
CA VAL A 423 17.87 -16.59 6.58
C VAL A 423 17.31 -17.95 6.16
N ALA A 424 16.15 -18.32 6.68
CA ALA A 424 15.44 -19.54 6.29
C ALA A 424 13.96 -19.24 6.00
N GLN A 425 13.44 -19.81 4.93
CA GLN A 425 12.02 -19.72 4.57
C GLN A 425 11.18 -20.61 5.48
N LEU A 426 10.06 -20.08 5.97
CA LEU A 426 9.14 -20.76 6.87
C LEU A 426 7.81 -21.15 6.19
N SER A 427 7.27 -20.23 5.38
CA SER A 427 6.03 -20.47 4.65
C SER A 427 6.30 -20.81 3.18
N HIS A 428 5.35 -21.50 2.55
CA HIS A 428 5.39 -21.97 1.16
C HIS A 428 4.02 -21.78 0.50
N GLU A 429 3.42 -20.60 0.70
CA GLU A 429 2.04 -20.35 0.32
C GLU A 429 1.82 -20.48 -1.18
N ASN A 430 2.72 -19.91 -1.98
CA ASN A 430 2.58 -19.84 -3.42
C ASN A 430 3.48 -20.82 -4.21
N ASP A 431 4.21 -21.70 -3.54
CA ASP A 431 5.13 -22.66 -4.15
C ASP A 431 4.47 -23.51 -5.25
N HIS A 432 3.22 -23.92 -5.08
CA HIS A 432 2.47 -24.75 -6.03
C HIS A 432 2.23 -24.04 -7.37
N ILE A 433 2.17 -22.69 -7.38
CA ILE A 433 2.09 -21.85 -8.57
C ILE A 433 3.49 -21.62 -9.13
N PHE A 434 4.44 -21.14 -8.30
CA PHE A 434 5.79 -20.80 -8.75
C PHE A 434 6.54 -21.99 -9.36
N LYS A 435 6.35 -23.23 -8.88
CA LYS A 435 6.93 -24.45 -9.46
C LYS A 435 6.52 -24.73 -10.90
N GLN A 436 5.42 -24.12 -11.37
CA GLN A 436 4.93 -24.27 -12.74
C GLN A 436 5.37 -23.12 -13.65
N LEU A 437 6.03 -22.07 -13.10
CA LEU A 437 6.39 -20.85 -13.84
C LEU A 437 7.84 -20.90 -14.32
N ASN A 438 8.04 -20.45 -15.55
CA ASN A 438 9.32 -19.97 -16.05
C ASN A 438 9.33 -18.45 -15.90
N LEU A 439 10.27 -17.92 -15.14
CA LEU A 439 10.36 -16.48 -14.88
C LEU A 439 11.46 -15.84 -15.73
N GLY A 440 11.26 -14.58 -16.05
CA GLY A 440 12.26 -13.76 -16.71
C GLY A 440 13.45 -13.46 -15.79
N LYS A 441 14.66 -13.46 -16.32
CA LYS A 441 15.86 -13.08 -15.59
C LYS A 441 15.79 -11.60 -15.19
N VAL A 442 16.25 -11.27 -14.00
CA VAL A 442 16.34 -9.90 -13.46
C VAL A 442 17.82 -9.55 -13.32
N GLU A 443 18.22 -8.38 -13.81
CA GLU A 443 19.60 -7.88 -13.73
C GLU A 443 19.65 -6.41 -13.35
N GLU A 444 20.71 -6.00 -12.67
CA GLU A 444 21.08 -4.60 -12.49
C GLU A 444 21.68 -4.02 -13.78
N ARG A 445 21.31 -2.79 -14.11
CA ARG A 445 21.94 -1.99 -15.13
C ARG A 445 22.23 -0.59 -14.62
N TRP A 446 23.48 -0.20 -14.63
CA TRP A 446 23.91 1.14 -14.24
C TRP A 446 24.10 2.01 -15.49
N THR A 447 23.33 3.09 -15.55
CA THR A 447 23.33 4.02 -16.69
C THR A 447 23.88 5.38 -16.25
N LYS A 448 24.77 5.95 -17.04
CA LYS A 448 25.25 7.33 -16.83
C LYS A 448 24.19 8.33 -17.25
N THR A 449 23.77 9.18 -16.35
CA THR A 449 22.79 10.25 -16.58
C THR A 449 23.41 11.44 -17.33
N THR A 450 22.56 12.36 -17.82
CA THR A 450 23.01 13.53 -18.58
C THR A 450 23.90 14.49 -17.78
N ASP A 451 23.79 14.50 -16.46
CA ASP A 451 24.63 15.27 -15.53
C ASP A 451 25.81 14.45 -14.96
N GLY A 452 26.05 13.26 -15.50
CA GLY A 452 27.24 12.45 -15.21
C GLY A 452 27.15 11.52 -13.99
N LYS A 453 26.01 11.47 -13.31
CA LYS A 453 25.77 10.56 -12.18
C LYS A 453 25.46 9.13 -12.67
N GLN A 454 25.51 8.14 -11.79
CA GLN A 454 25.15 6.75 -12.07
C GLN A 454 23.74 6.44 -11.57
N MET A 455 22.90 5.86 -12.40
CA MET A 455 21.53 5.50 -12.10
C MET A 455 21.34 4.00 -12.25
N LEU A 456 20.86 3.34 -11.20
CA LEU A 456 20.46 1.93 -11.22
C LEU A 456 19.12 1.78 -11.95
N SER A 457 19.05 0.79 -12.83
CA SER A 457 17.79 0.27 -13.38
C SER A 457 17.72 -1.23 -13.16
N TRP A 458 16.54 -1.75 -12.85
CA TRP A 458 16.26 -3.18 -12.98
C TRP A 458 15.89 -3.47 -14.43
N VAL A 459 16.50 -4.50 -15.00
CA VAL A 459 16.16 -5.02 -16.33
C VAL A 459 15.59 -6.42 -16.16
N ILE A 460 14.38 -6.61 -16.67
CA ILE A 460 13.70 -7.90 -16.65
C ILE A 460 13.57 -8.38 -18.09
N TYR A 461 14.12 -9.57 -18.36
CA TYR A 461 14.12 -10.18 -19.68
C TYR A 461 12.91 -11.07 -19.91
N PRO A 462 12.47 -11.25 -21.17
CA PRO A 462 11.41 -12.20 -21.50
C PRO A 462 11.70 -13.61 -21.00
N VAL A 463 10.63 -14.35 -20.76
CA VAL A 463 10.74 -15.79 -20.49
C VAL A 463 11.40 -16.48 -21.69
N ASN A 464 12.40 -17.34 -21.45
CA ASN A 464 13.20 -18.00 -22.48
C ASN A 464 13.93 -16.99 -23.42
N PHE A 465 14.48 -15.94 -22.85
CA PHE A 465 15.22 -14.90 -23.56
C PHE A 465 16.32 -15.48 -24.45
N ASP A 466 16.38 -15.00 -25.70
CA ASP A 466 17.41 -15.34 -26.70
C ASP A 466 18.03 -14.05 -27.23
N ALA A 467 19.28 -13.80 -26.92
CA ALA A 467 20.00 -12.59 -27.30
C ALA A 467 20.15 -12.39 -28.83
N ASN A 468 19.86 -13.42 -29.65
CA ASN A 468 19.85 -13.32 -31.11
C ASN A 468 18.52 -12.85 -31.70
N LYS A 469 17.48 -12.68 -30.84
CA LYS A 469 16.19 -12.17 -31.25
C LYS A 469 16.03 -10.72 -30.81
N LYS A 470 15.11 -10.01 -31.46
CA LYS A 470 14.74 -8.63 -31.08
C LYS A 470 13.40 -8.61 -30.36
N TYR A 471 13.34 -7.87 -29.25
CA TYR A 471 12.17 -7.78 -28.39
C TYR A 471 11.66 -6.35 -28.27
N PRO A 472 10.32 -6.18 -28.17
CA PRO A 472 9.75 -4.91 -27.74
C PRO A 472 10.17 -4.62 -26.30
N THR A 473 10.43 -3.35 -25.99
CA THR A 473 10.98 -2.94 -24.70
C THR A 473 10.14 -1.84 -24.08
N LEU A 474 9.85 -1.97 -22.79
CA LEU A 474 9.05 -1.04 -22.00
C LEU A 474 9.95 -0.23 -21.06
N LEU A 475 9.85 1.09 -21.14
CA LEU A 475 10.29 1.97 -20.07
C LEU A 475 9.20 2.02 -19.01
N PHE A 476 9.51 1.58 -17.80
CA PHE A 476 8.62 1.72 -16.63
C PHE A 476 8.92 3.02 -15.90
N CYS A 477 7.92 3.86 -15.75
CA CYS A 477 7.97 5.10 -15.00
C CYS A 477 7.34 4.89 -13.62
N GLU A 478 8.14 4.98 -12.56
CA GLU A 478 7.69 4.80 -11.17
C GLU A 478 6.89 5.99 -10.67
N GLY A 479 5.91 5.69 -9.80
CA GLY A 479 5.09 6.66 -9.09
C GLY A 479 5.79 7.37 -7.94
N GLY A 480 5.02 7.86 -7.01
CA GLY A 480 5.47 8.59 -5.84
C GLY A 480 5.23 10.10 -5.96
N PRO A 481 6.21 10.93 -6.33
CA PRO A 481 7.44 10.66 -7.10
C PRO A 481 8.61 10.01 -6.34
N GLN A 482 8.54 9.90 -5.02
CA GLN A 482 9.62 9.38 -4.18
C GLN A 482 9.30 7.96 -3.67
N SER A 483 9.05 7.02 -4.59
CA SER A 483 8.84 5.61 -4.29
C SER A 483 9.91 4.76 -5.00
N PRO A 484 10.62 3.85 -4.31
CA PRO A 484 11.76 3.15 -4.91
C PRO A 484 11.31 2.15 -5.97
N VAL A 485 12.09 2.01 -7.04
CA VAL A 485 12.05 0.81 -7.88
C VAL A 485 12.97 -0.21 -7.24
N SER A 486 12.41 -0.99 -6.33
CA SER A 486 13.11 -2.03 -5.59
C SER A 486 12.82 -3.43 -6.15
N GLN A 487 12.94 -4.45 -5.35
CA GLN A 487 12.59 -5.83 -5.69
C GLN A 487 11.11 -6.14 -5.45
N PHE A 488 10.22 -5.15 -5.53
CA PHE A 488 8.80 -5.31 -5.19
C PHE A 488 8.08 -6.37 -6.05
N TRP A 489 7.15 -7.10 -5.44
CA TRP A 489 6.15 -7.94 -6.08
C TRP A 489 4.80 -7.21 -6.10
N SER A 490 4.29 -6.89 -7.28
CA SER A 490 3.03 -6.19 -7.45
C SER A 490 1.98 -7.08 -8.10
N TYR A 491 0.72 -6.93 -7.69
CA TYR A 491 -0.42 -7.61 -8.33
C TYR A 491 -1.06 -6.76 -9.45
N ARG A 492 -0.56 -5.56 -9.68
CA ARG A 492 -0.92 -4.67 -10.80
C ARG A 492 0.27 -4.47 -11.74
N TRP A 493 1.32 -3.84 -11.27
CA TRP A 493 2.56 -3.56 -12.02
C TRP A 493 3.58 -4.69 -11.86
N ASN A 494 3.20 -5.89 -12.29
CA ASN A 494 4.07 -7.07 -12.14
C ASN A 494 5.02 -7.20 -13.32
N PHE A 495 6.33 -7.13 -13.08
CA PHE A 495 7.31 -7.22 -14.15
C PHE A 495 7.41 -8.63 -14.74
N GLN A 496 7.14 -9.66 -13.99
CA GLN A 496 7.20 -11.04 -14.50
C GLN A 496 6.04 -11.38 -15.45
N ILE A 497 4.84 -10.77 -15.26
CA ILE A 497 3.77 -10.95 -16.23
C ILE A 497 4.07 -10.19 -17.54
N MET A 498 4.77 -9.04 -17.46
CA MET A 498 5.24 -8.32 -18.64
C MET A 498 6.31 -9.15 -19.40
N ALA A 499 7.25 -9.75 -18.67
CA ALA A 499 8.25 -10.67 -19.22
C ALA A 499 7.61 -11.93 -19.84
N ALA A 500 6.54 -12.45 -19.22
CA ALA A 500 5.76 -13.57 -19.75
C ALA A 500 5.03 -13.22 -21.07
N ASN A 501 4.79 -11.94 -21.32
CA ASN A 501 4.26 -11.41 -22.58
C ASN A 501 5.36 -10.96 -23.57
N ASP A 502 6.58 -11.48 -23.43
CA ASP A 502 7.71 -11.26 -24.33
C ASP A 502 8.23 -9.81 -24.43
N TYR A 503 8.02 -9.01 -23.39
CA TYR A 503 8.60 -7.66 -23.27
C TYR A 503 9.90 -7.69 -22.45
N ILE A 504 10.87 -6.86 -22.84
CA ILE A 504 11.95 -6.44 -21.95
C ILE A 504 11.43 -5.24 -21.17
N ILE A 505 11.70 -5.19 -19.86
CA ILE A 505 11.35 -4.05 -19.02
C ILE A 505 12.64 -3.40 -18.52
N ILE A 506 12.76 -2.08 -18.66
CA ILE A 506 13.75 -1.28 -17.97
C ILE A 506 13.03 -0.38 -16.97
N ALA A 507 13.37 -0.53 -15.68
CA ALA A 507 12.74 0.15 -14.56
C ALA A 507 13.81 0.97 -13.80
N PRO A 508 14.03 2.25 -14.18
CA PRO A 508 15.11 3.07 -13.63
C PRO A 508 14.74 3.70 -12.29
N ASN A 509 15.71 3.73 -11.37
CA ASN A 509 15.68 4.54 -10.17
C ASN A 509 16.14 5.98 -10.50
N ARG A 510 15.30 6.69 -11.22
CA ARG A 510 15.56 8.07 -11.65
C ARG A 510 15.65 9.03 -10.45
N ARG A 511 16.11 10.24 -10.69
CA ARG A 511 16.17 11.31 -9.69
C ARG A 511 14.86 11.46 -8.93
N GLY A 512 14.92 11.56 -7.59
CA GLY A 512 13.78 11.64 -6.69
C GLY A 512 13.40 10.33 -6.01
N LEU A 513 13.94 9.15 -6.43
CA LEU A 513 13.65 7.89 -5.75
C LEU A 513 14.55 7.70 -4.52
N PRO A 514 14.03 7.14 -3.39
CA PRO A 514 14.83 6.88 -2.20
C PRO A 514 15.82 5.74 -2.38
N GLY A 515 16.79 5.63 -1.47
CA GLY A 515 17.81 4.59 -1.46
C GLY A 515 19.09 4.92 -2.25
N PHE A 516 19.27 6.17 -2.64
CA PHE A 516 20.46 6.67 -3.35
C PHE A 516 21.01 7.95 -2.72
N GLY A 517 20.72 8.18 -1.45
CA GLY A 517 21.07 9.37 -0.69
C GLY A 517 20.02 10.47 -0.76
N MET A 518 20.06 11.36 0.23
CA MET A 518 19.07 12.43 0.35
C MET A 518 19.17 13.47 -0.79
N GLU A 519 20.38 13.76 -1.27
CA GLU A 519 20.55 14.64 -2.44
C GLU A 519 19.79 14.12 -3.68
N TRP A 520 19.84 12.81 -3.92
CA TRP A 520 19.13 12.17 -5.02
C TRP A 520 17.61 12.24 -4.85
N LEU A 521 17.13 11.98 -3.64
CA LEU A 521 15.71 12.03 -3.28
C LEU A 521 15.11 13.43 -3.48
N GLU A 522 15.77 14.45 -2.96
CA GLU A 522 15.24 15.82 -2.90
C GLU A 522 15.22 16.56 -4.24
N GLN A 523 16.05 16.14 -5.20
CA GLN A 523 16.23 16.83 -6.48
C GLN A 523 14.98 16.85 -7.37
N ILE A 524 13.94 16.09 -7.06
CA ILE A 524 12.71 16.10 -7.85
C ILE A 524 11.72 17.17 -7.40
N SER A 525 11.72 17.54 -6.12
CA SER A 525 10.83 18.57 -5.59
C SER A 525 11.10 19.91 -6.26
N GLY A 526 10.07 20.54 -6.83
CA GLY A 526 10.18 21.77 -7.60
C GLY A 526 10.84 21.63 -8.98
N ASP A 527 11.04 20.38 -9.47
CA ASP A 527 11.67 20.11 -10.78
C ASP A 527 10.92 19.03 -11.58
N TYR A 528 9.62 18.96 -11.47
CA TYR A 528 8.79 18.10 -12.32
C TYR A 528 8.97 18.48 -13.79
N GLY A 529 9.35 17.51 -14.62
CA GLY A 529 9.70 17.73 -16.01
C GLY A 529 11.19 18.11 -16.25
N GLY A 530 12.03 18.11 -15.22
CA GLY A 530 13.47 18.41 -15.31
C GLY A 530 14.37 17.18 -15.41
N GLN A 531 15.32 17.03 -14.47
CA GLN A 531 16.34 15.98 -14.54
C GLN A 531 15.74 14.56 -14.49
N CYS A 532 14.67 14.32 -13.75
CA CYS A 532 14.02 13.01 -13.70
C CYS A 532 13.55 12.50 -15.07
N MET A 533 13.11 13.41 -15.96
CA MET A 533 12.70 13.06 -17.33
C MET A 533 13.91 12.72 -18.23
N LYS A 534 15.02 13.45 -18.04
CA LYS A 534 16.29 13.13 -18.74
C LYS A 534 16.85 11.79 -18.27
N ASP A 535 16.67 11.45 -16.99
CA ASP A 535 17.08 10.16 -16.45
C ASP A 535 16.29 9.02 -17.11
N TYR A 536 14.96 9.13 -17.25
CA TYR A 536 14.15 8.15 -18.00
C TYR A 536 14.62 7.98 -19.44
N LEU A 537 14.87 9.08 -20.15
CA LEU A 537 15.36 9.02 -21.52
C LEU A 537 16.77 8.42 -21.58
N SER A 538 17.64 8.71 -20.62
CA SER A 538 18.97 8.09 -20.54
C SER A 538 18.89 6.57 -20.37
N ALA A 539 17.94 6.08 -19.55
CA ALA A 539 17.76 4.64 -19.34
C ALA A 539 17.32 3.91 -20.61
N ILE A 540 16.29 4.42 -21.29
CA ILE A 540 15.79 3.78 -22.52
C ILE A 540 16.80 3.90 -23.67
N ASP A 541 17.50 5.02 -23.81
CA ASP A 541 18.53 5.21 -24.82
C ASP A 541 19.74 4.30 -24.58
N ASP A 542 20.08 4.04 -23.32
CA ASP A 542 21.20 3.16 -23.00
C ASP A 542 20.90 1.70 -23.31
N ILE A 543 19.74 1.16 -22.90
CA ILE A 543 19.36 -0.22 -23.20
C ILE A 543 19.08 -0.41 -24.70
N SER A 544 18.68 0.63 -25.41
CA SER A 544 18.44 0.60 -26.87
C SER A 544 19.70 0.35 -27.70
N LYS A 545 20.90 0.41 -27.11
CA LYS A 545 22.16 0.05 -27.74
C LYS A 545 22.34 -1.46 -27.85
N GLU A 546 21.58 -2.22 -27.06
CA GLU A 546 21.67 -3.69 -27.07
C GLU A 546 21.08 -4.28 -28.36
N PRO A 547 21.71 -5.27 -28.97
CA PRO A 547 21.28 -5.83 -30.27
C PRO A 547 19.92 -6.53 -30.20
N TYR A 548 19.51 -6.98 -29.02
CA TYR A 548 18.24 -7.65 -28.76
C TYR A 548 17.08 -6.69 -28.51
N VAL A 549 17.31 -5.38 -28.41
CA VAL A 549 16.25 -4.37 -28.30
C VAL A 549 15.79 -3.94 -29.68
N ASP A 550 14.47 -4.01 -29.93
CA ASP A 550 13.87 -3.46 -31.14
C ASP A 550 13.48 -1.99 -30.92
N THR A 551 14.30 -1.09 -31.39
CA THR A 551 14.08 0.37 -31.24
C THR A 551 12.83 0.89 -31.99
N ASN A 552 12.24 0.07 -32.87
CA ASN A 552 10.96 0.39 -33.52
C ASN A 552 9.74 -0.07 -32.70
N ARG A 553 9.97 -0.75 -31.56
CA ARG A 553 8.91 -1.31 -30.72
C ARG A 553 9.14 -0.95 -29.24
N LEU A 554 9.37 0.34 -28.97
CA LEU A 554 9.53 0.85 -27.61
C LEU A 554 8.19 1.37 -27.08
N GLY A 555 7.83 0.99 -25.86
CA GLY A 555 6.68 1.51 -25.12
C GLY A 555 7.10 2.23 -23.83
N CYS A 556 6.23 3.10 -23.34
CA CYS A 556 6.43 3.80 -22.07
C CYS A 556 5.17 3.70 -21.22
N VAL A 557 5.31 3.21 -19.99
CA VAL A 557 4.17 2.91 -19.10
C VAL A 557 4.45 3.40 -17.68
N GLY A 558 3.41 3.82 -16.97
CA GLY A 558 3.55 4.25 -15.58
C GLY A 558 2.23 4.67 -14.92
N ALA A 559 2.26 4.75 -13.59
CA ALA A 559 1.12 5.18 -12.79
C ALA A 559 1.46 6.37 -11.88
N SER A 560 0.45 7.14 -11.46
CA SER A 560 0.60 8.26 -10.53
C SER A 560 1.59 9.30 -11.07
N PHE A 561 2.65 9.62 -10.36
CA PHE A 561 3.75 10.42 -10.94
C PHE A 561 4.34 9.75 -12.20
N GLY A 562 4.36 8.41 -12.26
CA GLY A 562 4.73 7.69 -13.48
C GLY A 562 3.76 7.95 -14.63
N GLY A 563 2.46 8.06 -14.37
CA GLY A 563 1.45 8.48 -15.34
C GLY A 563 1.63 9.93 -15.79
N PHE A 564 1.96 10.85 -14.88
CA PHE A 564 2.42 12.20 -15.21
C PHE A 564 3.63 12.16 -16.16
N SER A 565 4.61 11.32 -15.83
CA SER A 565 5.82 11.16 -16.65
C SER A 565 5.50 10.68 -18.06
N VAL A 566 4.57 9.73 -18.20
CA VAL A 566 4.08 9.27 -19.51
C VAL A 566 3.42 10.40 -20.30
N TYR A 567 2.51 11.18 -19.68
CA TYR A 567 1.89 12.32 -20.34
C TYR A 567 2.90 13.40 -20.75
N TRP A 568 3.89 13.66 -19.90
CA TRP A 568 4.97 14.62 -20.22
C TRP A 568 5.83 14.11 -21.37
N LEU A 569 6.26 12.84 -21.31
CA LEU A 569 7.08 12.20 -22.35
C LEU A 569 6.33 12.10 -23.68
N ALA A 570 5.01 11.96 -23.70
CA ALA A 570 4.20 11.96 -24.93
C ALA A 570 4.41 13.23 -25.76
N GLY A 571 4.78 14.36 -25.11
CA GLY A 571 5.12 15.60 -25.79
C GLY A 571 6.64 15.84 -25.99
N HIS A 572 7.53 14.92 -25.47
CA HIS A 572 8.97 15.18 -25.41
C HIS A 572 9.85 13.97 -25.74
N HIS A 573 9.29 12.89 -26.30
CA HIS A 573 10.05 11.64 -26.52
C HIS A 573 10.86 11.57 -27.81
N ASP A 574 10.80 12.58 -28.67
CA ASP A 574 11.54 12.67 -29.94
C ASP A 574 11.40 11.37 -30.79
N LYS A 575 10.15 10.90 -30.98
CA LYS A 575 9.78 9.69 -31.76
C LYS A 575 10.31 8.34 -31.21
N ARG A 576 10.82 8.29 -29.97
CA ARG A 576 11.32 7.02 -29.40
C ARG A 576 10.24 5.98 -29.23
N PHE A 577 9.12 6.35 -28.59
CA PHE A 577 8.06 5.42 -28.23
C PHE A 577 6.99 5.28 -29.32
N LYS A 578 6.37 4.10 -29.38
CA LYS A 578 5.29 3.74 -30.30
C LYS A 578 3.95 3.50 -29.60
N ALA A 579 3.96 3.36 -28.26
CA ALA A 579 2.78 3.24 -27.42
C ALA A 579 3.03 3.81 -26.05
N PHE A 580 1.98 4.40 -25.45
CA PHE A 580 1.96 4.89 -24.09
C PHE A 580 0.83 4.27 -23.30
N ILE A 581 1.06 4.02 -21.99
CA ILE A 581 0.00 3.71 -21.01
C ILE A 581 0.24 4.58 -19.77
N ALA A 582 -0.74 5.44 -19.45
CA ALA A 582 -0.74 6.28 -18.26
C ALA A 582 -1.91 5.90 -17.36
N HIS A 583 -1.62 5.49 -16.12
CA HIS A 583 -2.62 5.19 -15.11
C HIS A 583 -2.54 6.24 -14.00
N ASP A 584 -3.69 6.80 -13.61
CA ASP A 584 -3.83 7.79 -12.53
C ASP A 584 -2.82 8.95 -12.61
N GLY A 585 -2.50 9.41 -13.84
CA GLY A 585 -1.46 10.41 -14.07
C GLY A 585 -1.96 11.85 -13.98
N ILE A 586 -1.12 12.75 -13.51
CA ILE A 586 -1.36 14.20 -13.55
C ILE A 586 -1.19 14.69 -14.99
N PHE A 587 -2.26 15.22 -15.57
CA PHE A 587 -2.26 15.80 -16.92
C PHE A 587 -2.18 17.32 -16.90
N ASN A 588 -3.00 17.96 -16.04
CA ASN A 588 -3.00 19.40 -15.81
C ASN A 588 -2.62 19.70 -14.36
N MET A 589 -1.41 20.24 -14.15
CA MET A 589 -0.88 20.47 -12.81
C MET A 589 -1.61 21.59 -12.06
N GLU A 590 -2.14 22.61 -12.76
CA GLU A 590 -2.93 23.67 -12.11
C GLU A 590 -4.25 23.11 -11.56
N GLN A 591 -4.90 22.22 -12.33
CA GLN A 591 -6.11 21.52 -11.91
C GLN A 591 -5.79 20.56 -10.76
N GLN A 592 -4.72 19.75 -10.86
CA GLN A 592 -4.26 18.86 -9.81
C GLN A 592 -4.03 19.57 -8.48
N TYR A 593 -3.41 20.74 -8.50
CA TYR A 593 -3.17 21.56 -7.32
C TYR A 593 -4.47 21.90 -6.57
N LEU A 594 -5.58 22.08 -7.29
CA LEU A 594 -6.88 22.44 -6.69
C LEU A 594 -7.78 21.24 -6.39
N GLU A 595 -7.55 20.09 -7.02
CA GLU A 595 -8.41 18.92 -6.91
C GLU A 595 -7.93 17.90 -5.88
N THR A 596 -6.61 17.79 -5.68
CA THR A 596 -6.04 16.79 -4.76
C THR A 596 -6.50 17.02 -3.33
N GLU A 597 -6.77 15.92 -2.62
CA GLU A 597 -7.07 15.99 -1.19
C GLU A 597 -5.79 16.21 -0.34
N GLU A 598 -4.59 15.94 -0.88
CA GLU A 598 -3.29 16.06 -0.20
C GLU A 598 -2.56 17.33 -0.63
N MET A 599 -3.00 18.48 -0.16
CA MET A 599 -2.43 19.79 -0.52
C MET A 599 -0.98 19.99 -0.04
N TRP A 600 -0.57 19.33 1.06
CA TRP A 600 0.82 19.36 1.55
C TRP A 600 1.78 18.86 0.47
N PHE A 601 1.46 17.72 -0.17
CA PHE A 601 2.22 17.14 -1.27
C PHE A 601 2.35 18.13 -2.45
N ALA A 602 1.23 18.69 -2.91
CA ALA A 602 1.22 19.64 -4.02
C ALA A 602 2.00 20.93 -3.69
N ASN A 603 1.85 21.45 -2.48
CA ASN A 603 2.62 22.63 -2.04
C ASN A 603 4.12 22.38 -2.03
N TRP A 604 4.56 21.23 -1.50
CA TRP A 604 5.97 20.88 -1.42
C TRP A 604 6.57 20.61 -2.79
N ASP A 605 6.05 19.64 -3.49
CA ASP A 605 6.66 19.12 -4.72
C ASP A 605 6.47 20.02 -5.93
N MET A 606 5.39 20.80 -6.00
CA MET A 606 5.19 21.78 -7.06
C MET A 606 5.85 23.13 -6.74
N GLY A 607 6.42 23.28 -5.53
CA GLY A 607 7.13 24.47 -5.09
C GLY A 607 6.25 25.61 -4.62
N GLY A 608 4.93 25.39 -4.45
CA GLY A 608 3.95 26.38 -4.00
C GLY A 608 2.79 26.56 -4.98
N ALA A 609 1.95 27.56 -4.72
CA ALA A 609 0.74 27.83 -5.50
C ALA A 609 1.04 28.40 -6.90
N TYR A 610 0.30 27.93 -7.91
CA TYR A 610 0.48 28.40 -9.31
C TYR A 610 0.12 29.89 -9.51
N TRP A 611 -0.69 30.47 -8.64
CA TRP A 611 -1.04 31.89 -8.67
C TRP A 611 0.01 32.81 -8.05
N ASP A 612 0.98 32.27 -7.31
CA ASP A 612 2.11 33.07 -6.80
C ASP A 612 3.09 33.36 -7.92
N LYS A 613 2.87 34.48 -8.59
CA LYS A 613 3.66 34.90 -9.76
C LYS A 613 5.11 35.29 -9.41
N ASN A 614 5.42 35.51 -8.14
CA ASN A 614 6.77 35.86 -7.67
C ASN A 614 7.56 34.58 -7.30
N ASN A 615 6.93 33.43 -7.20
CA ASN A 615 7.57 32.16 -6.89
C ASN A 615 8.13 31.51 -8.17
N ALA A 616 9.40 31.73 -8.46
CA ALA A 616 10.05 31.21 -9.67
C ALA A 616 10.02 29.67 -9.77
N THR A 617 10.11 28.96 -8.64
CA THR A 617 10.05 27.49 -8.60
C THR A 617 8.67 27.00 -9.00
N ALA A 618 7.60 27.52 -8.39
CA ALA A 618 6.23 27.19 -8.76
C ALA A 618 5.94 27.50 -10.23
N GLN A 619 6.30 28.71 -10.70
CA GLN A 619 6.07 29.09 -12.08
C GLN A 619 6.78 28.16 -13.08
N ARG A 620 8.03 27.77 -12.81
CA ARG A 620 8.77 26.79 -13.63
C ARG A 620 8.09 25.42 -13.63
N THR A 621 7.67 24.95 -12.46
CA THR A 621 7.00 23.63 -12.33
C THR A 621 5.70 23.61 -13.12
N PHE A 622 4.81 24.59 -12.95
CA PHE A 622 3.53 24.61 -13.66
C PHE A 622 3.69 24.87 -15.18
N ALA A 623 4.78 25.50 -15.62
CA ALA A 623 5.11 25.63 -17.03
C ALA A 623 5.39 24.27 -17.70
N ASN A 624 5.81 23.25 -16.93
CA ASN A 624 6.04 21.87 -17.39
C ASN A 624 4.78 20.97 -17.37
N SER A 625 3.60 21.53 -17.13
CA SER A 625 2.35 20.76 -17.11
C SER A 625 2.08 20.08 -18.45
N PRO A 626 1.85 18.75 -18.50
CA PRO A 626 1.74 17.98 -19.73
C PRO A 626 0.68 18.50 -20.72
N HIS A 627 -0.44 19.03 -20.23
CA HIS A 627 -1.53 19.55 -21.08
C HIS A 627 -1.10 20.69 -21.99
N ARG A 628 0.02 21.37 -21.68
CA ARG A 628 0.58 22.45 -22.48
C ARG A 628 1.32 21.98 -23.74
N PHE A 629 1.58 20.66 -23.85
CA PHE A 629 2.39 20.06 -24.90
C PHE A 629 1.60 19.06 -25.76
N VAL A 630 0.29 19.03 -25.66
CA VAL A 630 -0.56 18.11 -26.44
C VAL A 630 -0.48 18.36 -27.95
N ASP A 631 -0.09 19.55 -28.38
CA ASP A 631 0.19 19.89 -29.77
C ASP A 631 1.30 19.03 -30.39
N LYS A 632 2.18 18.45 -29.54
CA LYS A 632 3.28 17.57 -29.94
C LYS A 632 2.93 16.08 -29.85
N TRP A 633 1.74 15.73 -29.31
CA TRP A 633 1.33 14.34 -29.18
C TRP A 633 1.01 13.73 -30.53
N ASP A 634 1.63 12.58 -30.83
CA ASP A 634 1.48 11.87 -32.11
C ASP A 634 1.50 10.34 -31.97
N THR A 635 1.63 9.84 -30.75
CA THR A 635 1.80 8.42 -30.46
C THR A 635 0.61 7.89 -29.67
N PRO A 636 0.10 6.67 -30.00
CA PRO A 636 -1.05 6.07 -29.34
C PRO A 636 -0.92 6.01 -27.81
N ILE A 637 -2.00 6.34 -27.09
CA ILE A 637 -2.02 6.39 -25.63
C ILE A 637 -3.27 5.72 -25.04
N LEU A 638 -3.06 4.85 -24.04
CA LEU A 638 -4.08 4.31 -23.16
C LEU A 638 -4.08 5.10 -21.84
N CYS A 639 -5.22 5.69 -21.50
CA CYS A 639 -5.46 6.36 -20.21
C CYS A 639 -6.27 5.43 -19.31
N ILE A 640 -5.84 5.21 -18.07
CA ILE A 640 -6.55 4.40 -17.08
C ILE A 640 -6.77 5.23 -15.83
N HIS A 641 -7.96 5.16 -15.19
CA HIS A 641 -8.25 5.92 -13.98
C HIS A 641 -9.37 5.31 -13.14
N GLY A 642 -9.29 5.47 -11.81
CA GLY A 642 -10.36 5.17 -10.86
C GLY A 642 -11.17 6.43 -10.53
N GLU A 643 -12.51 6.37 -10.50
CA GLU A 643 -13.34 7.55 -10.17
C GLU A 643 -13.32 7.93 -8.69
N LYS A 644 -12.91 7.00 -7.82
CA LYS A 644 -12.74 7.26 -6.38
C LYS A 644 -11.31 7.69 -6.01
N ASP A 645 -10.48 7.98 -6.97
CA ASP A 645 -9.16 8.55 -6.74
C ASP A 645 -9.28 10.03 -6.41
N TYR A 646 -9.03 10.38 -5.14
CA TYR A 646 -9.05 11.77 -4.69
C TYR A 646 -7.64 12.36 -4.52
N ARG A 647 -6.59 11.54 -4.65
CA ARG A 647 -5.21 12.00 -4.74
C ARG A 647 -4.92 12.62 -6.12
N ILE A 648 -5.28 11.91 -7.19
CA ILE A 648 -5.24 12.40 -8.58
C ILE A 648 -6.60 12.07 -9.20
N LEU A 649 -7.45 13.08 -9.36
CA LEU A 649 -8.83 12.85 -9.75
C LEU A 649 -8.98 12.31 -11.19
N ALA A 650 -10.02 11.54 -11.42
CA ALA A 650 -10.31 10.92 -12.72
C ALA A 650 -10.47 11.95 -13.87
N SER A 651 -10.78 13.21 -13.54
CA SER A 651 -10.79 14.33 -14.47
C SER A 651 -9.48 14.49 -15.25
N GLN A 652 -8.34 14.15 -14.64
CA GLN A 652 -7.01 14.19 -15.26
C GLN A 652 -6.89 13.19 -16.41
N GLY A 653 -7.23 11.91 -16.15
CA GLY A 653 -7.24 10.86 -17.19
C GLY A 653 -8.24 11.09 -18.30
N MET A 654 -9.46 11.54 -17.95
CA MET A 654 -10.49 11.90 -18.93
C MET A 654 -10.05 13.08 -19.81
N SER A 655 -9.43 14.10 -19.22
CA SER A 655 -8.93 15.26 -19.98
C SER A 655 -7.80 14.88 -20.93
N ALA A 656 -6.87 14.02 -20.49
CA ALA A 656 -5.79 13.52 -21.34
C ALA A 656 -6.32 12.70 -22.53
N PHE A 657 -7.28 11.79 -22.29
CA PHE A 657 -7.95 11.03 -23.33
C PHE A 657 -8.64 11.95 -24.33
N ASN A 658 -9.45 12.90 -23.85
CA ASN A 658 -10.15 13.86 -24.71
C ASN A 658 -9.17 14.68 -25.57
N ALA A 659 -8.07 15.14 -24.98
CA ALA A 659 -7.03 15.88 -25.71
C ALA A 659 -6.42 15.04 -26.84
N ALA A 660 -6.07 13.78 -26.57
CA ALA A 660 -5.54 12.85 -27.57
C ALA A 660 -6.54 12.65 -28.74
N VAL A 661 -7.81 12.37 -28.43
CA VAL A 661 -8.86 12.18 -29.46
C VAL A 661 -9.06 13.43 -30.30
N LEU A 662 -9.14 14.61 -29.66
CA LEU A 662 -9.30 15.90 -30.37
C LEU A 662 -8.08 16.21 -31.28
N ARG A 663 -6.92 15.73 -30.93
CA ARG A 663 -5.69 15.83 -31.74
C ARG A 663 -5.61 14.79 -32.86
N GLY A 664 -6.55 13.84 -32.93
CA GLY A 664 -6.50 12.71 -33.87
C GLY A 664 -5.46 11.65 -33.51
N VAL A 665 -4.97 11.65 -32.27
CA VAL A 665 -4.07 10.61 -31.75
C VAL A 665 -4.91 9.40 -31.33
N PRO A 666 -4.58 8.16 -31.75
CA PRO A 666 -5.27 6.97 -31.29
C PRO A 666 -5.21 6.87 -29.75
N ALA A 667 -6.37 6.75 -29.13
CA ALA A 667 -6.45 6.69 -27.67
C ALA A 667 -7.57 5.75 -27.22
N GLU A 668 -7.39 5.17 -26.03
CA GLU A 668 -8.42 4.45 -25.26
C GLU A 668 -8.49 5.00 -23.84
N LEU A 669 -9.67 4.92 -23.22
CA LEU A 669 -9.88 5.24 -21.81
C LEU A 669 -10.46 4.02 -21.11
N LEU A 670 -9.78 3.52 -20.08
CA LEU A 670 -10.29 2.52 -19.14
C LEU A 670 -10.61 3.24 -17.82
N LEU A 671 -11.89 3.42 -17.54
CA LEU A 671 -12.38 4.10 -16.36
C LEU A 671 -13.03 3.10 -15.41
N TYR A 672 -12.66 3.13 -14.13
CA TYR A 672 -13.24 2.29 -13.08
C TYR A 672 -14.14 3.13 -12.16
N PRO A 673 -15.47 2.98 -12.19
CA PRO A 673 -16.37 3.78 -11.33
C PRO A 673 -16.21 3.50 -9.83
N ASP A 674 -15.62 2.38 -9.46
CA ASP A 674 -15.61 1.82 -8.12
C ASP A 674 -14.21 1.46 -7.59
N GLU A 675 -13.14 1.91 -8.25
CA GLU A 675 -11.76 1.82 -7.80
C GLU A 675 -11.21 3.21 -7.43
N ASN A 676 -10.22 3.21 -6.54
CA ASN A 676 -9.47 4.40 -6.13
C ASN A 676 -8.17 4.57 -6.93
N HIS A 677 -7.10 5.07 -6.28
CA HIS A 677 -5.77 5.19 -6.88
C HIS A 677 -5.14 3.82 -7.23
N TRP A 678 -5.70 2.74 -6.71
CA TRP A 678 -5.31 1.36 -6.99
C TRP A 678 -6.45 0.57 -7.63
N VAL A 679 -6.13 -0.60 -8.17
CA VAL A 679 -7.12 -1.57 -8.68
C VAL A 679 -7.13 -2.77 -7.75
N LEU A 680 -8.15 -2.86 -6.91
CA LEU A 680 -8.20 -3.78 -5.78
C LEU A 680 -9.10 -4.98 -5.99
N LYS A 681 -10.14 -4.85 -6.83
CA LYS A 681 -11.09 -5.92 -7.10
C LYS A 681 -10.55 -6.92 -8.11
N PRO A 682 -10.72 -8.24 -7.89
CA PRO A 682 -10.13 -9.27 -8.74
C PRO A 682 -10.48 -9.16 -10.22
N GLN A 683 -11.75 -8.95 -10.57
CA GLN A 683 -12.18 -8.82 -11.98
C GLN A 683 -11.61 -7.54 -12.61
N ASN A 684 -11.58 -6.44 -11.87
CA ASN A 684 -10.97 -5.19 -12.34
C ASN A 684 -9.47 -5.35 -12.55
N GLY A 685 -8.78 -6.09 -11.69
CA GLY A 685 -7.37 -6.40 -11.86
C GLY A 685 -7.07 -7.26 -13.09
N VAL A 686 -7.90 -8.27 -13.36
CA VAL A 686 -7.80 -9.07 -14.59
C VAL A 686 -8.10 -8.24 -15.82
N LEU A 687 -9.14 -7.39 -15.78
CA LEU A 687 -9.49 -6.45 -16.85
C LEU A 687 -8.34 -5.49 -17.14
N TRP A 688 -7.70 -4.95 -16.08
CA TRP A 688 -6.54 -4.07 -16.19
C TRP A 688 -5.40 -4.76 -16.96
N GLN A 689 -5.03 -5.98 -16.58
CA GLN A 689 -3.95 -6.74 -17.23
C GLN A 689 -4.27 -7.03 -18.70
N ARG A 690 -5.48 -7.47 -18.99
CA ARG A 690 -5.92 -7.77 -20.36
C ARG A 690 -5.92 -6.52 -21.25
N THR A 691 -6.44 -5.40 -20.76
CA THR A 691 -6.46 -4.13 -21.49
C THR A 691 -5.05 -3.61 -21.73
N PHE A 692 -4.18 -3.68 -20.71
CA PHE A 692 -2.78 -3.30 -20.76
C PHE A 692 -2.03 -4.04 -21.88
N PHE A 693 -2.11 -5.37 -21.90
CA PHE A 693 -1.39 -6.15 -22.91
C PHE A 693 -2.05 -6.08 -24.29
N ASN A 694 -3.37 -6.04 -24.39
CA ASN A 694 -4.05 -5.85 -25.68
C ASN A 694 -3.63 -4.52 -26.33
N TRP A 695 -3.48 -3.46 -25.54
CA TRP A 695 -3.01 -2.17 -26.04
C TRP A 695 -1.56 -2.24 -26.54
N LEU A 696 -0.66 -2.80 -25.72
CA LEU A 696 0.75 -2.92 -26.08
C LEU A 696 0.96 -3.83 -27.30
N ASP A 697 0.28 -4.96 -27.34
CA ASP A 697 0.39 -5.92 -28.46
C ASP A 697 -0.09 -5.32 -29.78
N LYS A 698 -1.16 -4.52 -29.74
CA LYS A 698 -1.68 -3.80 -30.92
C LYS A 698 -0.65 -2.86 -31.56
N TRP A 699 0.19 -2.24 -30.78
CA TRP A 699 1.08 -1.19 -31.25
C TRP A 699 2.57 -1.60 -31.29
N LEU A 700 2.95 -2.63 -30.54
CA LEU A 700 4.35 -3.05 -30.40
C LEU A 700 4.64 -4.46 -30.93
N LYS A 701 3.62 -5.23 -31.33
CA LYS A 701 3.73 -6.54 -31.97
C LYS A 701 3.02 -6.54 -33.31
#